data_35c772e1709f5d3b1b08545cc17c0df2
#
_entry.id   35c772e1709f5d3b1b08545cc17c0df2
#
_cell.length_a   1.000
_cell.length_b   1.000
_cell.length_c   1.000
_cell.angle_alpha   90.00
_cell.angle_beta   90.00
_cell.angle_gamma   90.00
#
_symmetry.space_group_name_H-M   'P 1'
#
loop_
_entity.id
_entity.type
_entity.pdbx_description
1 polymer ?
#
loop_
_entity_poly.entity_id
_entity_poly.type
_entity_poly.pdbx_seq_one_letter_code
_entity_poly.pdbx_strand_id
1 'polypeptide(L)'
;MENKKIDMKWCSGYCRQYWPEECAHILRIADDAVAQRFLFDLPWDMEQTVKAVTFGGKIDWRHMPEGDPEFIYQFNRHRYWICLGQAYALTGDGKYAGCFVNQLYSWLEDNPINQETKNTTWRTIEAGIRGENWVKAMEYFEDCPVVTRAVRERFLEGLRVHGEYLMDCRVPFSDKSNWGVLESHGLFAIGAYLMKCRGNAWGEGVTDAAAHDTAATDAAAGLARRGEAYVAEAVLRLVRELDIQIMDDGVQWEQSPMYHNEVLRCLLEVLRVAGQQGISLPRSLPEKARAMALADLAWMKPDRTQPLNGDSDRTDLRDVFTPAAWILKDNRLRYAGYDRLDFESVWDLGADAALEYESMRSETPECLFHALEQSGNWCLRSGWDRNADYLHFKCGSLGGGHGHFDKLHVDLSIAGEDVLIDSGRYTYVDGSLRRQLKSSCAHNVPVVDWQEYTQCTGSWDVKGRTAPAGQDWSQKGPYTFLQGTHLGYLPAGVLVKRRIISIGTRIHVIADEFYGTGTHVLSQVFHLNPAGSVEMREDVFLYHGIKAEAAFYRVAPWSGGGGGKMELEETPVSFHYNQLEYAPCVSLWRESALPCSMLTVAAGYETGSGNPYTVSRVSVTSPVTGRCLKDEEAEAVRIQDGKHSWLVVLNHLETGADGEYIGAEGRYGLGRVMVCDEADRDGRMTVLQW
;
A
#
# COMPACT_ATOMS: atom_id res chain seq x y z
N MET A 1 -28.15 5.77 -17.52
CA MET A 1 -28.55 6.78 -16.51
C MET A 1 -28.49 8.13 -17.22
N GLU A 2 -29.53 8.95 -17.11
CA GLU A 2 -29.47 10.31 -17.63
C GLU A 2 -28.33 11.07 -16.93
N ASN A 3 -27.62 11.90 -17.70
CA ASN A 3 -26.48 12.70 -17.26
C ASN A 3 -26.96 13.78 -16.26
N LYS A 4 -27.27 13.38 -15.03
CA LYS A 4 -27.86 14.24 -14.00
C LYS A 4 -26.72 15.02 -13.33
N LYS A 5 -26.79 16.35 -13.39
CA LYS A 5 -25.83 17.22 -12.71
C LYS A 5 -25.86 16.97 -11.21
N ILE A 6 -24.69 16.83 -10.58
CA ILE A 6 -24.58 16.64 -9.13
C ILE A 6 -25.05 17.92 -8.41
N ASP A 7 -25.91 17.76 -7.41
CA ASP A 7 -26.39 18.87 -6.58
C ASP A 7 -25.33 19.24 -5.52
N MET A 8 -24.48 20.21 -5.85
CA MET A 8 -23.43 20.70 -4.97
C MET A 8 -23.96 21.27 -3.65
N LYS A 9 -25.20 21.78 -3.63
CA LYS A 9 -25.82 22.27 -2.39
C LYS A 9 -26.19 21.14 -1.45
N TRP A 10 -26.68 20.03 -2.00
CA TRP A 10 -26.94 18.82 -1.23
C TRP A 10 -25.61 18.25 -0.69
N CYS A 11 -24.58 18.13 -1.54
CA CYS A 11 -23.26 17.65 -1.15
C CYS A 11 -22.67 18.49 0.01
N SER A 12 -22.74 19.81 -0.11
CA SER A 12 -22.31 20.74 0.95
C SER A 12 -23.05 20.51 2.27
N GLY A 13 -24.39 20.31 2.22
CA GLY A 13 -25.19 20.01 3.40
C GLY A 13 -24.83 18.68 4.06
N TYR A 14 -24.66 17.65 3.25
CA TYR A 14 -24.26 16.31 3.70
C TYR A 14 -22.85 16.32 4.32
N CYS A 15 -21.85 16.92 3.65
CA CYS A 15 -20.50 17.00 4.17
C CYS A 15 -20.42 17.78 5.48
N ARG A 16 -21.12 18.92 5.62
CA ARG A 16 -21.17 19.66 6.89
C ARG A 16 -21.76 18.85 8.03
N GLN A 17 -22.71 17.98 7.74
CA GLN A 17 -23.38 17.16 8.76
C GLN A 17 -22.50 15.98 9.19
N TYR A 18 -21.81 15.32 8.29
CA TYR A 18 -21.17 14.04 8.54
C TYR A 18 -19.65 14.06 8.48
N TRP A 19 -19.06 15.08 7.85
CA TRP A 19 -17.63 15.26 7.63
C TRP A 19 -17.17 16.69 7.98
N PRO A 20 -17.50 17.20 9.20
CA PRO A 20 -17.20 18.57 9.58
C PRO A 20 -15.71 18.87 9.69
N GLU A 21 -14.88 17.88 10.07
CA GLU A 21 -13.42 18.02 10.20
C GLU A 21 -12.79 18.15 8.82
N GLU A 22 -13.22 17.33 7.86
CA GLU A 22 -12.77 17.38 6.46
C GLU A 22 -13.21 18.72 5.83
N CYS A 23 -14.43 19.18 6.10
CA CYS A 23 -14.87 20.52 5.65
C CYS A 23 -13.95 21.63 6.19
N ALA A 24 -13.58 21.57 7.47
CA ALA A 24 -12.68 22.55 8.07
C ALA A 24 -11.27 22.49 7.46
N HIS A 25 -10.78 21.28 7.20
CA HIS A 25 -9.49 21.05 6.56
C HIS A 25 -9.46 21.62 5.14
N ILE A 26 -10.46 21.32 4.31
CA ILE A 26 -10.58 21.84 2.95
C ILE A 26 -10.66 23.37 2.94
N LEU A 27 -11.44 23.97 3.85
CA LEU A 27 -11.53 25.42 3.96
C LEU A 27 -10.17 26.04 4.33
N ARG A 28 -9.40 25.42 5.21
CA ARG A 28 -8.05 25.86 5.55
C ARG A 28 -7.12 25.83 4.33
N ILE A 29 -7.09 24.70 3.58
CA ILE A 29 -6.27 24.57 2.37
C ILE A 29 -6.67 25.63 1.33
N ALA A 30 -7.96 25.85 1.15
CA ALA A 30 -8.46 26.82 0.19
C ALA A 30 -8.14 28.28 0.59
N ASP A 31 -8.27 28.63 1.87
CA ASP A 31 -7.88 29.95 2.40
C ASP A 31 -6.36 30.16 2.31
N ASP A 32 -5.59 29.14 2.61
CA ASP A 32 -4.13 29.13 2.44
C ASP A 32 -3.74 29.36 0.97
N ALA A 33 -4.40 28.69 0.01
CA ALA A 33 -4.16 28.88 -1.41
C ALA A 33 -4.50 30.30 -1.88
N VAL A 34 -5.58 30.92 -1.34
CA VAL A 34 -5.92 32.34 -1.56
C VAL A 34 -4.81 33.27 -1.02
N ALA A 35 -4.23 32.92 0.12
CA ALA A 35 -3.11 33.65 0.73
C ALA A 35 -1.75 33.28 0.10
N GLN A 36 -1.71 32.48 -0.95
CA GLN A 36 -0.49 31.94 -1.59
C GLN A 36 0.42 31.19 -0.61
N ARG A 37 -0.18 30.50 0.34
CA ARG A 37 0.48 29.62 1.31
C ARG A 37 0.12 28.18 0.96
N PHE A 38 1.12 27.32 0.73
CA PHE A 38 0.93 25.97 0.26
C PHE A 38 1.53 24.97 1.24
N LEU A 39 0.67 24.08 1.74
CA LEU A 39 0.98 22.91 2.57
C LEU A 39 0.17 21.75 2.00
N PHE A 40 0.85 20.66 1.66
CA PHE A 40 0.22 19.46 1.09
C PHE A 40 0.08 18.41 2.20
N ASP A 41 -1.11 18.23 2.72
CA ASP A 41 -1.40 17.35 3.85
C ASP A 41 -2.76 16.65 3.74
N LEU A 42 -3.28 16.52 2.52
CA LEU A 42 -4.45 15.66 2.26
C LEU A 42 -4.06 14.20 2.46
N PRO A 43 -4.98 13.32 2.90
CA PRO A 43 -4.68 11.91 3.18
C PRO A 43 -4.04 11.15 2.02
N TRP A 44 -4.33 11.54 0.78
CA TRP A 44 -3.81 10.91 -0.44
C TRP A 44 -2.84 11.81 -1.21
N ASP A 45 -2.31 12.85 -0.58
CA ASP A 45 -1.12 13.54 -1.09
C ASP A 45 0.07 12.60 -0.90
N MET A 46 0.62 12.09 -2.00
CA MET A 46 1.66 11.05 -1.96
C MET A 46 2.96 11.56 -1.33
N GLU A 47 3.30 12.82 -1.58
CA GLU A 47 4.48 13.46 -1.04
C GLU A 47 4.03 14.65 -0.16
N GLN A 48 3.56 14.33 1.05
CA GLN A 48 3.10 15.32 2.02
C GLN A 48 4.23 16.24 2.46
N THR A 49 3.88 17.49 2.77
CA THR A 49 4.84 18.49 3.31
C THR A 49 4.53 18.79 4.76
N VAL A 50 5.58 19.02 5.56
CA VAL A 50 5.44 19.40 6.99
C VAL A 50 5.63 20.90 7.21
N LYS A 51 6.13 21.61 6.20
CA LYS A 51 6.32 23.06 6.23
C LYS A 51 5.60 23.71 5.07
N ALA A 52 4.87 24.79 5.35
CA ALA A 52 4.23 25.56 4.30
C ALA A 52 5.22 26.47 3.58
N VAL A 53 5.04 26.59 2.26
CA VAL A 53 5.71 27.58 1.42
C VAL A 53 4.75 28.75 1.16
N THR A 54 5.22 29.98 1.32
CA THR A 54 4.40 31.18 1.12
C THR A 54 5.06 32.12 0.11
N PHE A 55 4.28 32.59 -0.87
CA PHE A 55 4.70 33.60 -1.84
C PHE A 55 4.09 34.96 -1.49
N GLY A 56 4.89 35.98 -1.51
CA GLY A 56 4.44 37.36 -1.20
C GLY A 56 4.14 38.23 -2.43
N GLY A 57 3.85 37.60 -3.58
CA GLY A 57 3.64 38.29 -4.85
C GLY A 57 3.39 37.33 -6.00
N LYS A 58 4.25 37.36 -7.03
CA LYS A 58 4.15 36.39 -8.13
C LYS A 58 4.54 35.00 -7.63
N ILE A 59 3.69 33.99 -7.91
CA ILE A 59 3.98 32.61 -7.58
C ILE A 59 5.14 32.11 -8.45
N ASP A 60 6.16 31.50 -7.82
CA ASP A 60 7.19 30.75 -8.52
C ASP A 60 6.78 29.26 -8.60
N TRP A 61 6.24 28.85 -9.73
CA TRP A 61 5.76 27.49 -9.98
C TRP A 61 6.87 26.42 -10.01
N ARG A 62 8.13 26.85 -10.01
CA ARG A 62 9.32 25.97 -10.02
C ARG A 62 10.13 26.05 -8.73
N HIS A 63 9.53 26.67 -7.70
CA HIS A 63 10.16 26.77 -6.39
C HIS A 63 10.47 25.39 -5.80
N MET A 64 11.70 25.19 -5.36
CA MET A 64 12.19 23.92 -4.78
C MET A 64 12.71 24.18 -3.36
N PRO A 65 11.87 24.02 -2.33
CA PRO A 65 12.31 24.22 -0.95
C PRO A 65 13.29 23.11 -0.54
N GLU A 66 14.37 23.50 0.12
CA GLU A 66 15.36 22.58 0.71
C GLU A 66 15.97 21.55 -0.28
N GLY A 67 15.82 21.79 -1.60
CA GLY A 67 16.30 20.90 -2.65
C GLY A 67 15.44 19.66 -2.91
N ASP A 68 14.21 19.63 -2.39
CA ASP A 68 13.25 18.55 -2.63
C ASP A 68 12.44 18.80 -3.92
N PRO A 69 12.68 18.02 -4.99
CA PRO A 69 11.96 18.16 -6.25
C PRO A 69 10.48 17.75 -6.14
N GLU A 70 10.11 16.90 -5.16
CA GLU A 70 8.74 16.41 -5.01
C GLU A 70 7.77 17.56 -4.68
N PHE A 71 8.24 18.61 -4.01
CA PHE A 71 7.43 19.83 -3.81
C PHE A 71 6.99 20.44 -5.14
N ILE A 72 7.90 20.57 -6.14
CA ILE A 72 7.54 21.12 -7.47
C ILE A 72 6.45 20.25 -8.11
N TYR A 73 6.60 18.93 -8.02
CA TYR A 73 5.68 18.00 -8.65
C TYR A 73 4.31 18.09 -7.99
N GLN A 74 4.25 17.95 -6.68
CA GLN A 74 3.01 18.05 -5.91
C GLN A 74 2.30 19.40 -6.12
N PHE A 75 3.07 20.49 -6.10
CA PHE A 75 2.54 21.84 -6.32
C PHE A 75 1.89 21.99 -7.69
N ASN A 76 2.48 21.43 -8.75
CA ASN A 76 2.00 21.54 -10.13
C ASN A 76 0.97 20.48 -10.53
N ARG A 77 0.60 19.56 -9.64
CA ARG A 77 -0.57 18.66 -9.79
C ARG A 77 -1.87 19.41 -9.55
N HIS A 78 -1.85 20.54 -8.83
CA HIS A 78 -2.98 21.44 -8.54
C HIS A 78 -4.16 20.75 -7.83
N ARG A 79 -3.93 19.71 -7.02
CA ARG A 79 -5.00 19.04 -6.29
C ARG A 79 -5.75 20.01 -5.36
N TYR A 80 -5.08 20.99 -4.77
CA TYR A 80 -5.67 22.03 -3.94
C TYR A 80 -6.67 22.94 -4.71
N TRP A 81 -6.71 22.91 -6.05
CA TRP A 81 -7.76 23.58 -6.81
C TRP A 81 -9.12 22.92 -6.65
N ILE A 82 -9.15 21.59 -6.42
CA ILE A 82 -10.37 20.89 -6.02
C ILE A 82 -10.85 21.44 -4.67
N CYS A 83 -9.93 21.66 -3.71
CA CYS A 83 -10.26 22.27 -2.43
C CYS A 83 -10.82 23.68 -2.58
N LEU A 84 -10.32 24.50 -3.52
CA LEU A 84 -10.93 25.79 -3.87
C LEU A 84 -12.38 25.63 -4.36
N GLY A 85 -12.63 24.62 -5.19
CA GLY A 85 -13.96 24.29 -5.69
C GLY A 85 -14.92 23.84 -4.58
N GLN A 86 -14.48 22.93 -3.74
CA GLN A 86 -15.24 22.45 -2.58
C GLN A 86 -15.53 23.58 -1.58
N ALA A 87 -14.54 24.46 -1.32
CA ALA A 87 -14.71 25.64 -0.48
C ALA A 87 -15.74 26.63 -1.06
N TYR A 88 -15.74 26.84 -2.39
CA TYR A 88 -16.78 27.62 -3.07
C TYR A 88 -18.14 26.96 -2.90
N ALA A 89 -18.29 25.67 -3.12
CA ALA A 89 -19.53 24.96 -2.93
C ALA A 89 -20.03 24.99 -1.46
N LEU A 90 -19.11 24.94 -0.51
CA LEU A 90 -19.42 25.05 0.92
C LEU A 90 -19.86 26.46 1.30
N THR A 91 -19.26 27.53 0.80
CA THR A 91 -19.46 28.89 1.34
C THR A 91 -20.19 29.85 0.41
N GLY A 92 -20.15 29.61 -0.90
CA GLY A 92 -20.59 30.56 -1.93
C GLY A 92 -19.65 31.75 -2.14
N ASP A 93 -18.45 31.79 -1.49
CA ASP A 93 -17.53 32.91 -1.58
C ASP A 93 -16.74 32.88 -2.88
N GLY A 94 -16.96 33.92 -3.71
CA GLY A 94 -16.31 34.06 -5.02
C GLY A 94 -14.79 34.23 -4.96
N LYS A 95 -14.18 34.47 -3.79
CA LYS A 95 -12.72 34.60 -3.63
C LYS A 95 -11.99 33.33 -4.09
N TYR A 96 -12.59 32.15 -3.87
CA TYR A 96 -12.01 30.86 -4.26
C TYR A 96 -11.99 30.68 -5.78
N ALA A 97 -13.10 31.05 -6.45
CA ALA A 97 -13.13 31.06 -7.91
C ALA A 97 -12.16 32.10 -8.49
N GLY A 98 -12.06 33.29 -7.86
CA GLY A 98 -11.06 34.31 -8.24
C GLY A 98 -9.63 33.81 -8.11
N CYS A 99 -9.32 33.10 -7.03
CA CYS A 99 -8.01 32.46 -6.83
C CYS A 99 -7.72 31.44 -7.93
N PHE A 100 -8.66 30.51 -8.20
CA PHE A 100 -8.54 29.52 -9.28
C PHE A 100 -8.25 30.19 -10.64
N VAL A 101 -9.02 31.21 -11.01
CA VAL A 101 -8.85 31.93 -12.29
C VAL A 101 -7.48 32.60 -12.38
N ASN A 102 -7.07 33.31 -11.33
CA ASN A 102 -5.77 34.00 -11.31
C ASN A 102 -4.60 33.01 -11.41
N GLN A 103 -4.68 31.90 -10.71
CA GLN A 103 -3.63 30.86 -10.77
C GLN A 103 -3.63 30.13 -12.11
N LEU A 104 -4.78 29.86 -12.71
CA LEU A 104 -4.89 29.28 -14.06
C LEU A 104 -4.16 30.16 -15.10
N TYR A 105 -4.42 31.46 -15.11
CA TYR A 105 -3.76 32.38 -16.04
C TYR A 105 -2.26 32.48 -15.78
N SER A 106 -1.86 32.66 -14.51
CA SER A 106 -0.44 32.72 -14.13
C SER A 106 0.30 31.44 -14.53
N TRP A 107 -0.28 30.28 -14.25
CA TRP A 107 0.37 29.01 -14.58
C TRP A 107 0.54 28.80 -16.08
N LEU A 108 -0.50 29.08 -16.87
CA LEU A 108 -0.46 28.95 -18.35
C LEU A 108 0.52 29.93 -19.01
N GLU A 109 0.74 31.10 -18.40
CA GLU A 109 1.71 32.09 -18.87
C GLU A 109 3.15 31.68 -18.53
N ASP A 110 3.38 31.23 -17.27
CA ASP A 110 4.71 31.00 -16.75
C ASP A 110 5.30 29.62 -17.12
N ASN A 111 4.47 28.67 -17.57
CA ASN A 111 4.89 27.29 -17.86
C ASN A 111 4.61 26.89 -19.31
N PRO A 112 5.21 27.55 -20.33
CA PRO A 112 5.15 27.04 -21.69
C PRO A 112 5.90 25.69 -21.79
N ILE A 113 5.47 24.79 -22.69
CA ILE A 113 6.15 23.52 -22.91
C ILE A 113 7.52 23.78 -23.58
N ASN A 114 8.59 23.46 -22.88
CA ASN A 114 9.98 23.55 -23.35
C ASN A 114 10.84 22.48 -22.64
N GLN A 115 12.14 22.44 -22.94
CA GLN A 115 13.04 21.43 -22.40
C GLN A 115 13.16 21.48 -20.86
N GLU A 116 13.12 22.68 -20.26
CA GLU A 116 13.20 22.87 -18.82
C GLU A 116 11.91 22.41 -18.13
N THR A 117 10.76 22.88 -18.63
CA THR A 117 9.47 22.55 -18.03
C THR A 117 9.09 21.08 -18.19
N LYS A 118 9.57 20.38 -19.24
CA LYS A 118 9.40 18.92 -19.40
C LYS A 118 10.06 18.10 -18.30
N ASN A 119 11.05 18.65 -17.60
CA ASN A 119 11.72 18.00 -16.49
C ASN A 119 11.19 18.45 -15.11
N THR A 120 10.24 19.39 -15.09
CA THR A 120 9.65 19.96 -13.87
C THR A 120 8.13 19.97 -13.94
N THR A 121 7.52 21.08 -14.35
CA THR A 121 6.07 21.30 -14.35
C THR A 121 5.31 20.50 -15.43
N TRP A 122 6.01 20.03 -16.48
CA TRP A 122 5.45 19.24 -17.59
C TRP A 122 6.02 17.82 -17.66
N ARG A 123 6.51 17.23 -16.55
CA ARG A 123 6.68 15.78 -16.56
C ARG A 123 5.34 15.14 -16.96
N THR A 124 5.40 14.05 -17.69
CA THR A 124 4.17 13.45 -18.26
C THR A 124 3.16 13.03 -17.19
N ILE A 125 3.64 12.49 -16.07
CA ILE A 125 2.79 12.12 -14.93
C ILE A 125 2.09 13.35 -14.32
N GLU A 126 2.80 14.47 -14.10
CA GLU A 126 2.18 15.70 -13.58
C GLU A 126 1.17 16.27 -14.57
N ALA A 127 1.44 16.17 -15.87
CA ALA A 127 0.48 16.61 -16.89
C ALA A 127 -0.81 15.77 -16.85
N GLY A 128 -0.72 14.47 -16.59
CA GLY A 128 -1.86 13.58 -16.41
C GLY A 128 -2.68 13.95 -15.17
N ILE A 129 -2.06 13.94 -14.01
CA ILE A 129 -2.72 14.23 -12.71
C ILE A 129 -3.32 15.65 -12.73
N ARG A 130 -2.59 16.64 -13.25
CA ARG A 130 -3.07 18.02 -13.37
C ARG A 130 -4.29 18.11 -14.27
N GLY A 131 -4.30 17.38 -15.40
CA GLY A 131 -5.42 17.38 -16.33
C GLY A 131 -6.71 16.91 -15.67
N GLU A 132 -6.68 15.85 -14.89
CA GLU A 132 -7.79 15.38 -14.07
C GLU A 132 -8.22 16.44 -13.04
N ASN A 133 -7.28 16.93 -12.23
CA ASN A 133 -7.56 17.88 -11.16
C ASN A 133 -8.16 19.19 -11.69
N TRP A 134 -7.74 19.63 -12.89
CA TRP A 134 -8.34 20.80 -13.54
C TRP A 134 -9.79 20.55 -13.93
N VAL A 135 -10.08 19.38 -14.48
CA VAL A 135 -11.46 19.00 -14.84
C VAL A 135 -12.34 18.97 -13.58
N LYS A 136 -11.92 18.27 -12.54
CA LYS A 136 -12.66 18.19 -11.28
C LYS A 136 -12.85 19.57 -10.64
N ALA A 137 -11.82 20.40 -10.58
CA ALA A 137 -11.94 21.74 -10.03
C ALA A 137 -12.92 22.62 -10.81
N MET A 138 -12.90 22.57 -12.15
CA MET A 138 -13.79 23.38 -13.01
C MET A 138 -15.26 23.00 -12.80
N GLU A 139 -15.59 21.74 -12.51
CA GLU A 139 -16.97 21.30 -12.31
C GLU A 139 -17.66 22.03 -11.14
N TYR A 140 -16.92 22.40 -10.09
CA TYR A 140 -17.44 23.21 -8.98
C TYR A 140 -17.73 24.67 -9.38
N PHE A 141 -17.06 25.18 -10.40
CA PHE A 141 -17.14 26.58 -10.82
C PHE A 141 -18.01 26.80 -12.07
N GLU A 142 -18.63 25.76 -12.62
CA GLU A 142 -19.42 25.85 -13.86
C GLU A 142 -20.48 26.96 -13.84
N ASP A 143 -21.16 27.17 -12.70
CA ASP A 143 -22.19 28.19 -12.55
C ASP A 143 -21.68 29.48 -11.87
N CYS A 144 -20.37 29.59 -11.60
CA CYS A 144 -19.79 30.75 -10.92
C CYS A 144 -19.65 31.94 -11.87
N PRO A 145 -20.21 33.13 -11.55
CA PRO A 145 -20.10 34.32 -12.40
C PRO A 145 -18.69 34.79 -12.67
N VAL A 146 -17.73 34.47 -11.80
CA VAL A 146 -16.29 34.76 -11.98
C VAL A 146 -15.71 33.99 -13.16
N VAL A 147 -16.22 32.79 -13.46
CA VAL A 147 -15.80 31.97 -14.57
C VAL A 147 -16.52 32.39 -15.84
N THR A 148 -16.05 33.48 -16.41
CA THR A 148 -16.58 34.09 -17.66
C THR A 148 -16.34 33.18 -18.87
N ARG A 149 -16.94 33.51 -20.02
CA ARG A 149 -16.68 32.85 -21.29
C ARG A 149 -15.19 32.83 -21.64
N ALA A 150 -14.50 33.96 -21.48
CA ALA A 150 -13.06 34.04 -21.77
C ALA A 150 -12.22 33.12 -20.87
N VAL A 151 -12.59 32.98 -19.59
CA VAL A 151 -11.94 32.03 -18.69
C VAL A 151 -12.13 30.59 -19.16
N ARG A 152 -13.35 30.23 -19.58
CA ARG A 152 -13.66 28.88 -20.10
C ARG A 152 -12.89 28.58 -21.39
N GLU A 153 -12.82 29.53 -22.30
CA GLU A 153 -12.05 29.37 -23.55
C GLU A 153 -10.56 29.16 -23.23
N ARG A 154 -10.00 29.92 -22.29
CA ARG A 154 -8.60 29.76 -21.86
C ARG A 154 -8.35 28.43 -21.17
N PHE A 155 -9.28 27.96 -20.34
CA PHE A 155 -9.25 26.68 -19.69
C PHE A 155 -9.30 25.52 -20.69
N LEU A 156 -10.24 25.54 -21.66
CA LEU A 156 -10.35 24.54 -22.71
C LEU A 156 -9.11 24.47 -23.59
N GLU A 157 -8.50 25.62 -23.88
CA GLU A 157 -7.22 25.67 -24.60
C GLU A 157 -6.10 25.02 -23.75
N GLY A 158 -6.06 25.27 -22.46
CA GLY A 158 -5.15 24.58 -21.54
C GLY A 158 -5.34 23.06 -21.54
N LEU A 159 -6.59 22.58 -21.46
CA LEU A 159 -6.88 21.14 -21.55
C LEU A 159 -6.51 20.53 -22.90
N ARG A 160 -6.75 21.26 -23.99
CA ARG A 160 -6.34 20.82 -25.33
C ARG A 160 -4.82 20.61 -25.40
N VAL A 161 -4.05 21.56 -24.88
CA VAL A 161 -2.57 21.47 -24.85
C VAL A 161 -2.12 20.28 -24.02
N HIS A 162 -2.73 20.03 -22.84
CA HIS A 162 -2.44 18.85 -22.02
C HIS A 162 -2.75 17.55 -22.77
N GLY A 163 -3.94 17.45 -23.39
CA GLY A 163 -4.33 16.25 -24.13
C GLY A 163 -3.40 15.96 -25.30
N GLU A 164 -3.05 16.96 -26.12
CA GLU A 164 -2.08 16.81 -27.22
C GLU A 164 -0.70 16.41 -26.69
N TYR A 165 -0.24 17.03 -25.61
CA TYR A 165 1.03 16.65 -24.97
C TYR A 165 1.04 15.19 -24.51
N LEU A 166 0.00 14.73 -23.83
CA LEU A 166 -0.13 13.34 -23.39
C LEU A 166 -0.27 12.34 -24.54
N MET A 167 -0.87 12.75 -25.66
CA MET A 167 -0.91 11.93 -26.89
C MET A 167 0.49 11.70 -27.47
N ASP A 168 1.34 12.74 -27.48
CA ASP A 168 2.60 12.75 -28.22
C ASP A 168 3.83 12.34 -27.37
N CYS A 169 3.80 12.53 -26.05
CA CYS A 169 4.98 12.42 -25.19
C CYS A 169 5.09 11.10 -24.40
N ARG A 170 4.48 10.02 -24.88
CA ARG A 170 4.59 8.70 -24.24
C ARG A 170 6.02 8.16 -24.34
N VAL A 171 6.51 7.63 -23.23
CA VAL A 171 7.80 6.93 -23.15
C VAL A 171 7.60 5.42 -22.94
N PRO A 172 8.52 4.54 -23.42
CA PRO A 172 8.38 3.08 -23.26
C PRO A 172 8.28 2.60 -21.80
N PHE A 173 8.78 3.40 -20.86
CA PHE A 173 8.70 3.13 -19.43
C PHE A 173 7.26 3.20 -18.91
N SER A 174 6.41 4.06 -19.46
CA SER A 174 5.03 4.28 -19.01
C SER A 174 4.21 2.97 -18.95
N ASP A 175 4.37 2.05 -19.91
CA ASP A 175 3.63 0.79 -19.90
C ASP A 175 3.87 -0.07 -18.65
N LYS A 176 5.02 0.10 -17.99
CA LYS A 176 5.50 -0.71 -16.87
C LYS A 176 5.45 0.02 -15.53
N SER A 177 4.94 1.23 -15.50
CA SER A 177 4.94 2.07 -14.32
C SER A 177 3.55 2.62 -14.05
N ASN A 178 3.26 2.89 -12.77
CA ASN A 178 2.08 3.66 -12.39
C ASN A 178 1.95 4.96 -13.20
N TRP A 179 3.06 5.58 -13.62
CA TRP A 179 3.08 6.79 -14.46
C TRP A 179 2.19 6.67 -15.68
N GLY A 180 2.28 5.54 -16.41
CA GLY A 180 1.45 5.34 -17.60
C GLY A 180 -0.04 5.33 -17.29
N VAL A 181 -0.43 4.69 -16.19
CA VAL A 181 -1.83 4.66 -15.76
C VAL A 181 -2.32 6.07 -15.38
N LEU A 182 -1.52 6.86 -14.65
CA LEU A 182 -1.88 8.23 -14.29
C LEU A 182 -1.92 9.16 -15.52
N GLU A 183 -0.98 9.00 -16.46
CA GLU A 183 -1.00 9.71 -17.75
C GLU A 183 -2.25 9.37 -18.56
N SER A 184 -2.59 8.09 -18.66
CA SER A 184 -3.75 7.59 -19.41
C SER A 184 -5.07 7.97 -18.74
N HIS A 185 -5.13 7.95 -17.40
CA HIS A 185 -6.27 8.43 -16.61
C HIS A 185 -6.51 9.94 -16.87
N GLY A 186 -5.47 10.77 -16.78
CA GLY A 186 -5.57 12.20 -17.07
C GLY A 186 -6.04 12.48 -18.51
N LEU A 187 -5.52 11.73 -19.48
CA LEU A 187 -5.96 11.82 -20.87
C LEU A 187 -7.45 11.44 -21.02
N PHE A 188 -7.89 10.38 -20.33
CA PHE A 188 -9.30 9.98 -20.28
C PHE A 188 -10.19 11.06 -19.68
N ALA A 189 -9.81 11.65 -18.55
CA ALA A 189 -10.56 12.69 -17.87
C ALA A 189 -10.72 13.94 -18.75
N ILE A 190 -9.63 14.41 -19.37
CA ILE A 190 -9.64 15.51 -20.34
C ILE A 190 -10.58 15.19 -21.51
N GLY A 191 -10.44 13.99 -22.09
CA GLY A 191 -11.25 13.56 -23.23
C GLY A 191 -12.74 13.51 -22.90
N ALA A 192 -13.11 12.91 -21.77
CA ALA A 192 -14.48 12.83 -21.31
C ALA A 192 -15.10 14.23 -21.05
N TYR A 193 -14.33 15.14 -20.45
CA TYR A 193 -14.76 16.51 -20.25
C TYR A 193 -14.99 17.24 -21.58
N LEU A 194 -14.08 17.12 -22.56
CA LEU A 194 -14.25 17.74 -23.88
C LEU A 194 -15.46 17.17 -24.65
N MET A 195 -15.78 15.88 -24.48
CA MET A 195 -16.99 15.27 -25.04
C MET A 195 -18.26 15.85 -24.44
N LYS A 196 -18.28 16.09 -23.11
CA LYS A 196 -19.40 16.72 -22.37
C LYS A 196 -19.71 18.12 -22.93
N CYS A 197 -18.71 18.86 -23.42
CA CYS A 197 -18.88 20.21 -23.97
C CYS A 197 -19.65 20.26 -25.30
N ARG A 198 -19.91 19.13 -25.96
CA ARG A 198 -20.63 19.04 -27.25
C ARG A 198 -22.10 19.49 -27.16
N GLY A 199 -22.76 19.25 -26.04
CA GLY A 199 -24.21 19.50 -25.84
C GLY A 199 -24.54 20.87 -25.26
N ASN A 200 -23.62 21.48 -24.56
CA ASN A 200 -23.79 22.76 -23.87
C ASN A 200 -22.70 23.74 -24.28
N ALA A 201 -22.78 24.25 -25.51
CA ALA A 201 -22.00 25.42 -25.87
C ALA A 201 -22.45 26.58 -24.94
N TRP A 202 -21.83 26.65 -23.72
CA TRP A 202 -21.86 27.89 -22.92
C TRP A 202 -23.10 28.20 -22.06
N GLY A 203 -23.57 27.29 -21.18
CA GLY A 203 -24.47 27.62 -20.07
C GLY A 203 -25.92 28.01 -20.46
N GLU A 204 -26.92 27.48 -19.75
CA GLU A 204 -28.30 27.99 -19.77
C GLU A 204 -28.31 29.44 -19.27
N GLY A 205 -28.24 30.40 -20.17
CA GLY A 205 -28.25 31.84 -19.88
C GLY A 205 -27.81 32.71 -21.06
N VAL A 206 -27.33 32.12 -22.14
CA VAL A 206 -27.04 32.83 -23.38
C VAL A 206 -28.33 32.91 -24.19
N THR A 207 -28.83 34.13 -24.33
CA THR A 207 -29.99 34.49 -25.16
C THR A 207 -29.90 33.88 -26.56
N ASP A 208 -31.02 33.61 -27.21
CA ASP A 208 -31.23 33.01 -28.53
C ASP A 208 -30.27 33.44 -29.69
N ALA A 209 -29.53 34.53 -29.53
CA ALA A 209 -28.59 35.05 -30.52
C ALA A 209 -27.31 34.19 -30.66
N ALA A 210 -26.88 33.44 -29.62
CA ALA A 210 -25.67 32.61 -29.72
C ALA A 210 -25.96 31.19 -30.26
N ALA A 211 -27.21 30.76 -30.29
CA ALA A 211 -27.61 29.48 -30.87
C ALA A 211 -27.43 29.41 -32.41
N HIS A 212 -27.18 30.55 -33.06
CA HIS A 212 -26.96 30.68 -34.49
C HIS A 212 -25.49 30.94 -34.90
N ASP A 213 -24.54 30.92 -33.92
CA ASP A 213 -23.12 31.06 -34.28
C ASP A 213 -22.57 29.69 -34.75
N THR A 214 -22.57 29.50 -36.07
CA THR A 214 -22.05 28.29 -36.71
C THR A 214 -20.57 28.05 -36.38
N ALA A 215 -19.77 29.10 -36.21
CA ALA A 215 -18.34 28.98 -35.86
C ALA A 215 -18.12 28.43 -34.43
N ALA A 216 -18.94 28.86 -33.45
CA ALA A 216 -18.90 28.33 -32.09
C ALA A 216 -19.35 26.86 -32.02
N THR A 217 -20.38 26.51 -32.82
CA THR A 217 -20.86 25.11 -32.94
C THR A 217 -19.81 24.20 -33.56
N ASP A 218 -19.14 24.66 -34.62
CA ASP A 218 -18.06 23.91 -35.29
C ASP A 218 -16.83 23.74 -34.37
N ALA A 219 -16.47 24.76 -33.58
CA ALA A 219 -15.40 24.69 -32.60
C ALA A 219 -15.70 23.67 -31.48
N ALA A 220 -16.93 23.70 -30.95
CA ALA A 220 -17.39 22.74 -29.93
C ALA A 220 -17.40 21.29 -30.46
N ALA A 221 -17.87 21.10 -31.70
CA ALA A 221 -17.83 19.81 -32.39
C ALA A 221 -16.38 19.34 -32.63
N GLY A 222 -15.46 20.26 -32.93
CA GLY A 222 -14.03 19.98 -33.05
C GLY A 222 -13.41 19.49 -31.74
N LEU A 223 -13.72 20.16 -30.62
CA LEU A 223 -13.28 19.75 -29.29
C LEU A 223 -13.83 18.38 -28.87
N ALA A 224 -15.10 18.12 -29.14
CA ALA A 224 -15.72 16.84 -28.81
C ALA A 224 -15.08 15.68 -29.59
N ARG A 225 -14.80 15.85 -30.90
CA ARG A 225 -14.07 14.84 -31.69
C ARG A 225 -12.66 14.57 -31.18
N ARG A 226 -11.95 15.60 -30.68
CA ARG A 226 -10.67 15.41 -29.98
C ARG A 226 -10.85 14.62 -28.69
N GLY A 227 -11.88 14.94 -27.90
CA GLY A 227 -12.23 14.23 -26.69
C GLY A 227 -12.47 12.73 -26.95
N GLU A 228 -13.24 12.40 -28.01
CA GLU A 228 -13.47 11.02 -28.44
C GLU A 228 -12.14 10.30 -28.76
N ALA A 229 -11.21 10.96 -29.44
CA ALA A 229 -9.90 10.40 -29.75
C ALA A 229 -9.03 10.20 -28.49
N TYR A 230 -9.06 11.16 -27.55
CA TYR A 230 -8.32 11.04 -26.28
C TYR A 230 -8.86 9.90 -25.43
N VAL A 231 -10.17 9.76 -25.29
CA VAL A 231 -10.81 8.64 -24.58
C VAL A 231 -10.45 7.30 -25.22
N ALA A 232 -10.53 7.20 -26.54
CA ALA A 232 -10.21 5.96 -27.26
C ALA A 232 -8.74 5.53 -27.02
N GLU A 233 -7.80 6.46 -27.14
CA GLU A 233 -6.38 6.20 -26.90
C GLU A 233 -6.12 5.87 -25.43
N ALA A 234 -6.71 6.62 -24.48
CA ALA A 234 -6.56 6.38 -23.05
C ALA A 234 -7.04 4.97 -22.66
N VAL A 235 -8.19 4.55 -23.16
CA VAL A 235 -8.73 3.20 -22.90
C VAL A 235 -7.80 2.12 -23.47
N LEU A 236 -7.27 2.32 -24.67
CA LEU A 236 -6.33 1.38 -25.30
C LEU A 236 -5.05 1.23 -24.44
N ARG A 237 -4.51 2.36 -23.95
CA ARG A 237 -3.34 2.38 -23.08
C ARG A 237 -3.62 1.68 -21.75
N LEU A 238 -4.73 2.04 -21.07
CA LEU A 238 -5.11 1.45 -19.80
C LEU A 238 -5.25 -0.07 -19.86
N VAL A 239 -5.88 -0.61 -20.91
CA VAL A 239 -5.97 -2.06 -21.09
C VAL A 239 -4.58 -2.69 -21.11
N ARG A 240 -3.68 -2.14 -21.94
CA ARG A 240 -2.31 -2.66 -22.06
C ARG A 240 -1.49 -2.51 -20.78
N GLU A 241 -1.57 -1.36 -20.13
CA GLU A 241 -0.84 -1.05 -18.90
C GLU A 241 -1.26 -1.97 -17.76
N LEU A 242 -2.58 -2.17 -17.59
CA LEU A 242 -3.11 -3.04 -16.54
C LEU A 242 -2.86 -4.52 -16.81
N ASP A 243 -2.82 -4.95 -18.07
CA ASP A 243 -2.43 -6.33 -18.42
C ASP A 243 -0.95 -6.61 -18.10
N ILE A 244 -0.08 -5.59 -18.20
CA ILE A 244 1.33 -5.71 -17.85
C ILE A 244 1.55 -5.58 -16.33
N GLN A 245 0.82 -4.67 -15.67
CA GLN A 245 1.13 -4.26 -14.30
C GLN A 245 0.37 -5.03 -13.23
N ILE A 246 -0.80 -5.57 -13.53
CA ILE A 246 -1.63 -6.26 -12.53
C ILE A 246 -1.46 -7.76 -12.67
N MET A 247 -0.89 -8.36 -11.64
CA MET A 247 -0.68 -9.81 -11.51
C MET A 247 -2.02 -10.56 -11.42
N ASP A 248 -2.00 -11.88 -11.59
CA ASP A 248 -3.24 -12.69 -11.56
C ASP A 248 -3.92 -12.71 -10.19
N ASP A 249 -3.15 -12.47 -9.11
CA ASP A 249 -3.67 -12.32 -7.75
C ASP A 249 -4.20 -10.91 -7.43
N GLY A 250 -4.19 -10.00 -8.41
CA GLY A 250 -4.70 -8.65 -8.32
C GLY A 250 -3.71 -7.60 -7.83
N VAL A 251 -2.53 -7.99 -7.39
CA VAL A 251 -1.51 -7.06 -6.88
C VAL A 251 -0.80 -6.35 -8.03
N GLN A 252 -0.57 -5.07 -7.88
CA GLN A 252 0.24 -4.29 -8.82
C GLN A 252 1.74 -4.62 -8.62
N TRP A 253 2.46 -4.84 -9.71
CA TRP A 253 3.80 -5.43 -9.74
C TRP A 253 4.91 -4.63 -9.03
N GLU A 254 4.71 -3.33 -8.77
CA GLU A 254 5.70 -2.48 -8.07
C GLU A 254 5.83 -2.82 -6.58
N GLN A 255 4.98 -3.70 -6.05
CA GLN A 255 5.08 -4.26 -4.70
C GLN A 255 4.98 -3.22 -3.56
N SER A 256 4.29 -2.11 -3.81
CA SER A 256 3.96 -1.09 -2.82
C SER A 256 2.44 -0.93 -2.75
N PRO A 257 1.81 -1.16 -1.58
CA PRO A 257 0.37 -0.95 -1.39
C PRO A 257 -0.10 0.46 -1.77
N MET A 258 0.68 1.50 -1.50
CA MET A 258 0.31 2.85 -1.85
C MET A 258 0.25 3.07 -3.37
N TYR A 259 1.23 2.57 -4.13
CA TYR A 259 1.24 2.68 -5.59
C TYR A 259 0.22 1.75 -6.25
N HIS A 260 -0.07 0.60 -5.64
CA HIS A 260 -1.22 -0.22 -6.00
C HIS A 260 -2.52 0.59 -5.90
N ASN A 261 -2.73 1.31 -4.80
CA ASN A 261 -3.92 2.11 -4.58
C ASN A 261 -4.01 3.32 -5.52
N GLU A 262 -2.91 3.95 -5.90
CA GLU A 262 -2.93 5.02 -6.91
C GLU A 262 -3.46 4.50 -8.26
N VAL A 263 -3.00 3.33 -8.68
CA VAL A 263 -3.50 2.69 -9.91
C VAL A 263 -4.98 2.31 -9.78
N LEU A 264 -5.39 1.73 -8.65
CA LEU A 264 -6.79 1.36 -8.40
C LEU A 264 -7.72 2.57 -8.39
N ARG A 265 -7.32 3.67 -7.75
CA ARG A 265 -8.10 4.92 -7.70
C ARG A 265 -8.29 5.52 -9.09
N CYS A 266 -7.24 5.56 -9.92
CA CYS A 266 -7.35 5.97 -11.32
C CYS A 266 -8.37 5.12 -12.08
N LEU A 267 -8.32 3.81 -11.89
CA LEU A 267 -9.23 2.90 -12.57
C LEU A 267 -10.68 3.03 -12.09
N LEU A 268 -10.90 3.18 -10.80
CA LEU A 268 -12.24 3.45 -10.23
C LEU A 268 -12.82 4.76 -10.78
N GLU A 269 -11.99 5.80 -10.92
CA GLU A 269 -12.41 7.09 -11.48
C GLU A 269 -12.80 6.96 -12.97
N VAL A 270 -12.00 6.24 -13.75
CA VAL A 270 -12.35 5.93 -15.17
C VAL A 270 -13.68 5.20 -15.24
N LEU A 271 -13.93 4.19 -14.39
CA LEU A 271 -15.19 3.45 -14.35
C LEU A 271 -16.36 4.35 -13.95
N ARG A 272 -16.17 5.23 -12.98
CA ARG A 272 -17.16 6.20 -12.51
C ARG A 272 -17.58 7.16 -13.64
N VAL A 273 -16.61 7.83 -14.23
CA VAL A 273 -16.85 8.81 -15.30
C VAL A 273 -17.47 8.15 -16.53
N ALA A 274 -16.98 6.98 -16.92
CA ALA A 274 -17.56 6.21 -18.01
C ALA A 274 -19.04 5.84 -17.77
N GLY A 275 -19.34 5.36 -16.55
CA GLY A 275 -20.71 5.04 -16.14
C GLY A 275 -21.63 6.25 -16.15
N GLN A 276 -21.17 7.41 -15.70
CA GLN A 276 -21.95 8.66 -15.69
C GLN A 276 -22.19 9.22 -17.10
N GLN A 277 -21.22 9.07 -18.01
CA GLN A 277 -21.31 9.63 -19.38
C GLN A 277 -21.75 8.60 -20.43
N GLY A 278 -22.02 7.34 -20.04
CA GLY A 278 -22.42 6.29 -20.99
C GLY A 278 -21.28 5.87 -21.95
N ILE A 279 -20.01 6.02 -21.53
CA ILE A 279 -18.85 5.59 -22.31
C ILE A 279 -18.68 4.08 -22.11
N SER A 280 -18.66 3.33 -23.22
CA SER A 280 -18.46 1.88 -23.19
C SER A 280 -16.99 1.55 -22.95
N LEU A 281 -16.70 0.73 -21.93
CA LEU A 281 -15.36 0.27 -21.61
C LEU A 281 -15.19 -1.23 -21.84
N PRO A 282 -13.97 -1.71 -22.16
CA PRO A 282 -13.65 -3.14 -22.17
C PRO A 282 -13.90 -3.78 -20.79
N ARG A 283 -14.41 -5.01 -20.83
CA ARG A 283 -14.77 -5.77 -19.60
C ARG A 283 -13.56 -6.04 -18.70
N SER A 284 -12.37 -6.11 -19.23
CA SER A 284 -11.13 -6.30 -18.47
C SER A 284 -10.88 -5.19 -17.44
N LEU A 285 -11.31 -3.94 -17.70
CA LEU A 285 -11.07 -2.84 -16.75
C LEU A 285 -11.82 -3.02 -15.42
N PRO A 286 -13.16 -3.22 -15.38
CA PRO A 286 -13.83 -3.49 -14.11
C PRO A 286 -13.39 -4.83 -13.46
N GLU A 287 -12.97 -5.83 -14.24
CA GLU A 287 -12.43 -7.08 -13.71
C GLU A 287 -11.08 -6.84 -12.99
N LYS A 288 -10.17 -6.08 -13.59
CA LYS A 288 -8.89 -5.69 -12.96
C LYS A 288 -9.12 -4.82 -11.72
N ALA A 289 -10.02 -3.83 -11.76
CA ALA A 289 -10.36 -3.02 -10.59
C ALA A 289 -10.86 -3.88 -9.44
N ARG A 290 -11.71 -4.87 -9.72
CA ARG A 290 -12.21 -5.81 -8.71
C ARG A 290 -11.10 -6.68 -8.14
N ALA A 291 -10.21 -7.21 -8.97
CA ALA A 291 -9.08 -8.02 -8.51
C ALA A 291 -8.15 -7.21 -7.59
N MET A 292 -7.85 -5.97 -7.97
CA MET A 292 -7.05 -5.05 -7.15
C MET A 292 -7.71 -4.73 -5.81
N ALA A 293 -8.99 -4.36 -5.80
CA ALA A 293 -9.72 -4.07 -4.55
C ALA A 293 -9.83 -5.29 -3.63
N LEU A 294 -9.85 -6.51 -4.17
CA LEU A 294 -9.84 -7.74 -3.37
C LEU A 294 -8.43 -8.09 -2.85
N ALA A 295 -7.37 -7.71 -3.55
CA ALA A 295 -6.02 -7.79 -3.03
C ALA A 295 -5.81 -6.81 -1.85
N ASP A 296 -6.33 -5.58 -1.95
CA ASP A 296 -6.36 -4.64 -0.82
C ASP A 296 -7.12 -5.20 0.38
N LEU A 297 -8.28 -5.81 0.13
CA LEU A 297 -9.06 -6.44 1.18
C LEU A 297 -8.28 -7.58 1.86
N ALA A 298 -7.49 -8.35 1.11
CA ALA A 298 -6.69 -9.45 1.64
C ALA A 298 -5.61 -8.96 2.61
N TRP A 299 -4.87 -7.90 2.29
CA TRP A 299 -3.79 -7.38 3.14
C TRP A 299 -4.21 -6.26 4.09
N MET A 300 -5.44 -5.74 4.01
CA MET A 300 -5.93 -4.71 4.92
C MET A 300 -5.70 -5.09 6.38
N LYS A 301 -5.06 -4.21 7.15
CA LYS A 301 -4.82 -4.40 8.58
C LYS A 301 -6.11 -4.23 9.40
N PRO A 302 -6.17 -4.72 10.66
CA PRO A 302 -7.36 -4.58 11.50
C PRO A 302 -7.83 -3.14 11.72
N ASP A 303 -6.91 -2.18 11.76
CA ASP A 303 -7.20 -0.75 11.89
C ASP A 303 -7.72 -0.10 10.60
N ARG A 304 -7.88 -0.88 9.52
CA ARG A 304 -8.32 -0.49 8.18
C ARG A 304 -7.24 0.25 7.37
N THR A 305 -6.00 0.22 7.80
CA THR A 305 -4.89 0.78 7.03
C THR A 305 -4.24 -0.26 6.12
N GLN A 306 -3.48 0.23 5.16
CA GLN A 306 -2.61 -0.62 4.33
C GLN A 306 -1.31 -0.96 5.06
N PRO A 307 -0.62 -2.08 4.68
CA PRO A 307 0.74 -2.34 5.11
C PRO A 307 1.72 -1.26 4.62
N LEU A 308 2.82 -1.07 5.37
CA LEU A 308 3.86 -0.07 5.05
C LEU A 308 4.93 -0.57 4.08
N ASN A 309 4.77 -1.77 3.53
CA ASN A 309 5.78 -2.40 2.67
C ASN A 309 6.12 -1.55 1.43
N GLY A 310 7.40 -1.49 1.09
CA GLY A 310 7.88 -0.65 0.02
C GLY A 310 7.66 0.83 0.31
N ASP A 311 7.51 1.63 -0.73
CA ASP A 311 7.23 3.06 -0.60
C ASP A 311 5.75 3.29 -0.27
N SER A 312 5.33 2.99 0.96
CA SER A 312 3.94 3.15 1.40
C SER A 312 3.84 3.96 2.67
N ASP A 313 2.74 4.70 2.81
CA ASP A 313 2.34 5.43 4.00
C ASP A 313 1.20 4.69 4.72
N ARG A 314 0.98 4.98 6.00
CA ARG A 314 -0.13 4.45 6.79
C ARG A 314 -1.43 5.15 6.38
N THR A 315 -2.07 4.67 5.33
CA THR A 315 -3.26 5.29 4.74
C THR A 315 -4.50 4.44 5.01
N ASP A 316 -5.61 5.10 5.31
CA ASP A 316 -6.91 4.46 5.56
C ASP A 316 -7.50 3.96 4.23
N LEU A 317 -7.66 2.65 4.11
CA LEU A 317 -8.22 2.01 2.92
C LEU A 317 -9.73 2.21 2.74
N ARG A 318 -10.42 2.73 3.76
CA ARG A 318 -11.87 3.02 3.63
C ARG A 318 -12.16 4.05 2.54
N ASP A 319 -11.21 4.98 2.29
CA ASP A 319 -11.29 5.96 1.20
C ASP A 319 -11.24 5.30 -0.20
N VAL A 320 -10.71 4.09 -0.28
CA VAL A 320 -10.67 3.28 -1.53
C VAL A 320 -11.86 2.34 -1.58
N PHE A 321 -12.15 1.64 -0.47
CA PHE A 321 -13.23 0.66 -0.43
C PHE A 321 -14.62 1.28 -0.60
N THR A 322 -14.83 2.49 -0.11
CA THR A 322 -16.15 3.16 -0.22
C THR A 322 -16.55 3.39 -1.67
N PRO A 323 -15.79 4.10 -2.51
CA PRO A 323 -16.12 4.23 -3.93
C PRO A 323 -16.08 2.90 -4.67
N ALA A 324 -15.10 2.00 -4.35
CA ALA A 324 -14.99 0.70 -4.98
C ALA A 324 -16.25 -0.17 -4.76
N ALA A 325 -16.79 -0.17 -3.54
CA ALA A 325 -17.99 -0.92 -3.21
C ALA A 325 -19.18 -0.48 -4.07
N TRP A 326 -19.38 0.83 -4.21
CA TRP A 326 -20.49 1.35 -5.01
C TRP A 326 -20.28 1.14 -6.52
N ILE A 327 -19.08 1.41 -7.03
CA ILE A 327 -18.76 1.27 -8.46
C ILE A 327 -18.82 -0.20 -8.89
N LEU A 328 -18.22 -1.10 -8.10
CA LEU A 328 -18.11 -2.52 -8.42
C LEU A 328 -19.31 -3.35 -7.92
N LYS A 329 -20.21 -2.76 -7.15
CA LYS A 329 -21.38 -3.43 -6.53
C LYS A 329 -20.96 -4.68 -5.73
N ASP A 330 -19.99 -4.51 -4.81
CA ASP A 330 -19.44 -5.59 -3.99
C ASP A 330 -19.69 -5.36 -2.50
N ASN A 331 -20.46 -6.26 -1.88
CA ASN A 331 -20.88 -6.16 -0.49
C ASN A 331 -19.74 -6.37 0.52
N ARG A 332 -18.66 -7.06 0.14
CA ARG A 332 -17.46 -7.26 0.97
C ARG A 332 -16.66 -5.96 1.07
N LEU A 333 -16.54 -5.23 -0.05
CA LEU A 333 -15.92 -3.90 -0.05
C LEU A 333 -16.79 -2.91 0.72
N ARG A 334 -18.13 -3.07 0.70
CA ARG A 334 -19.05 -2.29 1.53
C ARG A 334 -18.80 -2.50 3.03
N TYR A 335 -18.48 -3.71 3.46
CA TYR A 335 -18.06 -4.01 4.84
C TYR A 335 -16.75 -3.33 5.21
N ALA A 336 -15.79 -3.28 4.28
CA ALA A 336 -14.49 -2.70 4.50
C ALA A 336 -14.49 -1.16 4.45
N GLY A 337 -15.44 -0.54 3.75
CA GLY A 337 -15.60 0.91 3.62
C GLY A 337 -16.22 1.59 4.84
N TYR A 338 -16.52 2.86 4.69
CA TYR A 338 -17.29 3.63 5.70
C TYR A 338 -18.76 3.22 5.71
N ASP A 339 -19.47 3.53 6.78
CA ASP A 339 -20.91 3.29 6.87
C ASP A 339 -21.73 4.18 5.93
N ARG A 340 -21.14 5.22 5.39
CA ARG A 340 -21.68 6.18 4.41
C ARG A 340 -20.64 6.54 3.37
N LEU A 341 -21.01 7.26 2.32
CA LEU A 341 -20.01 7.79 1.38
C LEU A 341 -18.97 8.63 2.13
N ASP A 342 -17.69 8.41 1.82
CA ASP A 342 -16.60 9.25 2.29
C ASP A 342 -16.71 10.67 1.70
N PHE A 343 -15.93 11.58 2.27
CA PHE A 343 -15.99 13.00 1.91
C PHE A 343 -15.83 13.25 0.40
N GLU A 344 -14.83 12.64 -0.24
CA GLU A 344 -14.58 12.83 -1.68
C GLU A 344 -15.67 12.19 -2.53
N SER A 345 -16.09 10.98 -2.19
CA SER A 345 -17.14 10.27 -2.92
C SER A 345 -18.51 10.99 -2.89
N VAL A 346 -18.78 11.78 -1.86
CA VAL A 346 -20.02 12.62 -1.82
C VAL A 346 -20.02 13.62 -2.96
N TRP A 347 -18.91 14.28 -3.23
CA TRP A 347 -18.79 15.27 -4.30
C TRP A 347 -18.78 14.63 -5.69
N ASP A 348 -18.20 13.44 -5.82
CA ASP A 348 -18.04 12.72 -7.09
C ASP A 348 -19.31 11.95 -7.51
N LEU A 349 -20.14 11.51 -6.55
CA LEU A 349 -21.26 10.60 -6.79
C LEU A 349 -22.64 11.22 -6.49
N GLY A 350 -22.75 12.14 -5.55
CA GLY A 350 -23.97 12.86 -5.21
C GLY A 350 -25.02 12.05 -4.44
N ALA A 351 -26.22 12.63 -4.33
CA ALA A 351 -27.28 12.17 -3.44
C ALA A 351 -27.79 10.76 -3.74
N ASP A 352 -28.05 10.46 -5.02
CA ASP A 352 -28.65 9.17 -5.41
C ASP A 352 -27.70 8.01 -5.08
N ALA A 353 -26.40 8.22 -5.31
CA ALA A 353 -25.37 7.25 -4.96
C ALA A 353 -25.19 7.07 -3.45
N ALA A 354 -25.33 8.14 -2.67
CA ALA A 354 -25.26 8.06 -1.21
C ALA A 354 -26.39 7.17 -0.67
N LEU A 355 -27.62 7.38 -1.12
CA LEU A 355 -28.78 6.56 -0.74
C LEU A 355 -28.59 5.10 -1.17
N GLU A 356 -28.11 4.87 -2.39
CA GLU A 356 -27.83 3.52 -2.90
C GLU A 356 -26.76 2.84 -2.06
N TYR A 357 -25.63 3.51 -1.79
CA TYR A 357 -24.53 2.99 -0.99
C TYR A 357 -24.97 2.64 0.44
N GLU A 358 -25.72 3.52 1.11
CA GLU A 358 -26.22 3.28 2.46
C GLU A 358 -27.23 2.11 2.50
N SER A 359 -27.95 1.83 1.40
CA SER A 359 -28.83 0.67 1.26
C SER A 359 -28.12 -0.63 0.91
N MET A 360 -26.86 -0.59 0.50
CA MET A 360 -26.09 -1.79 0.19
C MET A 360 -25.91 -2.66 1.42
N ARG A 361 -26.02 -3.97 1.24
CA ARG A 361 -25.71 -4.94 2.29
C ARG A 361 -24.21 -4.87 2.62
N SER A 362 -23.89 -4.78 3.90
CA SER A 362 -22.54 -4.97 4.41
C SER A 362 -22.34 -6.47 4.70
N GLU A 363 -21.35 -7.09 4.06
CA GLU A 363 -21.10 -8.53 4.16
C GLU A 363 -19.66 -8.78 4.63
N THR A 364 -19.53 -9.30 5.86
CA THR A 364 -18.23 -9.67 6.41
C THR A 364 -17.60 -10.74 5.53
N PRO A 365 -16.33 -10.56 5.08
CA PRO A 365 -15.66 -11.59 4.31
C PRO A 365 -15.46 -12.87 5.13
N GLU A 366 -15.64 -14.03 4.50
CA GLU A 366 -15.55 -15.34 5.20
C GLU A 366 -14.10 -15.84 5.34
N CYS A 367 -13.24 -15.49 4.37
CA CYS A 367 -11.89 -16.00 4.31
C CYS A 367 -11.00 -15.31 5.35
N LEU A 368 -10.32 -16.10 6.18
CA LEU A 368 -9.40 -15.61 7.22
C LEU A 368 -7.92 -15.80 6.84
N PHE A 369 -7.65 -16.52 5.76
CA PHE A 369 -6.31 -16.71 5.23
C PHE A 369 -6.30 -16.42 3.73
N HIS A 370 -5.44 -15.52 3.30
CA HIS A 370 -5.28 -15.15 1.90
C HIS A 370 -3.86 -15.44 1.44
N ALA A 371 -3.74 -16.18 0.33
CA ALA A 371 -2.48 -16.46 -0.35
C ALA A 371 -2.48 -15.71 -1.70
N LEU A 372 -1.76 -14.59 -1.77
CA LEU A 372 -1.48 -13.86 -2.99
C LEU A 372 -0.14 -14.35 -3.53
N GLU A 373 -0.16 -15.51 -4.19
CA GLU A 373 1.03 -16.31 -4.49
C GLU A 373 1.96 -15.65 -5.52
N GLN A 374 1.42 -14.98 -6.54
CA GLN A 374 2.25 -14.36 -7.57
C GLN A 374 3.02 -13.18 -7.05
N SER A 375 2.38 -12.37 -6.23
CA SER A 375 3.03 -11.23 -5.58
C SER A 375 3.86 -11.64 -4.36
N GLY A 376 3.62 -12.83 -3.82
CA GLY A 376 4.31 -13.37 -2.65
C GLY A 376 3.86 -12.72 -1.35
N ASN A 377 2.55 -12.57 -1.15
CA ASN A 377 1.96 -12.02 0.06
C ASN A 377 0.96 -13.02 0.67
N TRP A 378 1.11 -13.31 1.97
CA TRP A 378 0.21 -14.18 2.72
C TRP A 378 -0.30 -13.46 3.95
N CYS A 379 -1.62 -13.45 4.14
CA CYS A 379 -2.26 -12.78 5.25
C CYS A 379 -3.12 -13.76 6.05
N LEU A 380 -2.86 -13.87 7.35
CA LEU A 380 -3.63 -14.67 8.31
C LEU A 380 -4.28 -13.73 9.32
N ARG A 381 -5.56 -13.97 9.67
CA ARG A 381 -6.28 -13.15 10.64
C ARG A 381 -7.22 -13.99 11.51
N SER A 382 -7.55 -13.50 12.72
CA SER A 382 -8.54 -14.13 13.59
C SER A 382 -9.98 -13.71 13.26
N GLY A 383 -10.13 -12.60 12.58
CA GLY A 383 -11.42 -12.00 12.23
C GLY A 383 -11.25 -10.78 11.35
N TRP A 384 -12.35 -10.06 11.14
CA TRP A 384 -12.39 -8.85 10.31
C TRP A 384 -12.68 -7.57 11.11
N ASP A 385 -12.87 -7.69 12.42
CA ASP A 385 -13.10 -6.55 13.29
C ASP A 385 -11.77 -5.85 13.67
N ARG A 386 -11.89 -4.69 14.32
CA ARG A 386 -10.75 -3.86 14.68
C ARG A 386 -9.87 -4.41 15.81
N ASN A 387 -10.29 -5.50 16.45
CA ASN A 387 -9.52 -6.18 17.50
C ASN A 387 -8.99 -7.53 17.02
N ALA A 388 -9.06 -7.82 15.72
CA ALA A 388 -8.55 -9.05 15.17
C ALA A 388 -7.01 -9.14 15.32
N ASP A 389 -6.52 -10.36 15.48
CA ASP A 389 -5.10 -10.64 15.30
C ASP A 389 -4.81 -10.71 13.80
N TYR A 390 -3.60 -10.35 13.39
CA TYR A 390 -3.21 -10.30 12.00
C TYR A 390 -1.72 -10.60 11.84
N LEU A 391 -1.39 -11.41 10.85
CA LEU A 391 -0.02 -11.64 10.38
C LEU A 391 0.01 -11.44 8.86
N HIS A 392 0.98 -10.67 8.39
CA HIS A 392 1.33 -10.57 6.98
C HIS A 392 2.76 -11.07 6.78
N PHE A 393 2.94 -12.00 5.86
CA PHE A 393 4.25 -12.50 5.44
C PHE A 393 4.49 -12.15 3.98
N LYS A 394 5.67 -11.61 3.68
CA LYS A 394 6.05 -11.17 2.34
C LYS A 394 7.32 -11.88 1.85
N CYS A 395 7.22 -12.56 0.71
CA CYS A 395 8.35 -13.11 -0.03
C CYS A 395 8.12 -12.94 -1.54
N GLY A 396 7.98 -11.71 -1.98
CA GLY A 396 7.73 -11.35 -3.37
C GLY A 396 8.97 -10.92 -4.14
N SER A 397 8.76 -10.52 -5.41
CA SER A 397 9.78 -9.81 -6.19
C SER A 397 10.07 -8.45 -5.56
N LEU A 398 11.18 -7.81 -5.95
CA LEU A 398 11.45 -6.43 -5.53
C LEU A 398 10.38 -5.46 -6.06
N GLY A 399 9.79 -5.77 -7.22
CA GLY A 399 8.93 -4.84 -7.94
C GLY A 399 9.73 -3.77 -8.69
N GLY A 400 9.17 -2.56 -8.74
CA GLY A 400 9.79 -1.39 -9.36
C GLY A 400 10.74 -0.62 -8.45
N GLY A 401 10.94 0.66 -8.74
CA GLY A 401 11.73 1.58 -7.90
C GLY A 401 11.16 1.80 -6.50
N HIS A 402 9.88 1.48 -6.32
CA HIS A 402 9.15 1.61 -5.05
C HIS A 402 9.31 0.41 -4.11
N GLY A 403 9.85 -0.72 -4.56
CA GLY A 403 10.10 -1.89 -3.71
C GLY A 403 11.28 -1.69 -2.76
N HIS A 404 11.24 -2.36 -1.60
CA HIS A 404 12.30 -2.42 -0.59
C HIS A 404 12.96 -3.79 -0.54
N PHE A 405 14.04 -3.94 0.24
CA PHE A 405 14.75 -5.21 0.39
C PHE A 405 14.13 -6.04 1.52
N ASP A 406 12.83 -6.26 1.42
CA ASP A 406 11.91 -6.78 2.42
C ASP A 406 11.49 -8.24 2.19
N LYS A 407 12.28 -9.03 1.45
CA LYS A 407 11.98 -10.46 1.29
C LYS A 407 12.08 -11.19 2.62
N LEU A 408 11.07 -11.99 2.93
CA LEU A 408 10.88 -12.71 4.19
C LEU A 408 10.41 -11.82 5.36
N HIS A 409 9.91 -10.62 5.05
CA HIS A 409 9.35 -9.71 6.06
C HIS A 409 8.07 -10.29 6.69
N VAL A 410 7.85 -9.94 7.95
CA VAL A 410 6.62 -10.25 8.69
C VAL A 410 6.12 -9.04 9.47
N ASP A 411 4.83 -8.68 9.28
CA ASP A 411 4.07 -7.81 10.17
C ASP A 411 3.22 -8.65 11.11
N LEU A 412 3.01 -8.17 12.32
CA LEU A 412 2.17 -8.83 13.33
C LEU A 412 1.34 -7.79 14.07
N SER A 413 0.02 -8.04 14.15
CA SER A 413 -0.87 -7.29 15.05
C SER A 413 -1.60 -8.27 15.97
N ILE A 414 -1.73 -7.91 17.24
CA ILE A 414 -2.44 -8.68 18.26
C ILE A 414 -3.55 -7.80 18.84
N ALA A 415 -4.76 -8.35 18.97
CA ALA A 415 -5.93 -7.60 19.44
C ALA A 415 -6.12 -6.25 18.70
N GLY A 416 -5.76 -6.21 17.40
CA GLY A 416 -5.87 -5.03 16.54
C GLY A 416 -4.79 -3.97 16.75
N GLU A 417 -3.79 -4.22 17.58
CA GLU A 417 -2.63 -3.36 17.76
C GLU A 417 -1.40 -3.95 17.08
N ASP A 418 -0.67 -3.10 16.35
CA ASP A 418 0.58 -3.50 15.71
C ASP A 418 1.65 -3.82 16.76
N VAL A 419 2.29 -4.96 16.61
CA VAL A 419 3.43 -5.41 17.40
C VAL A 419 4.70 -5.35 16.59
N LEU A 420 4.72 -6.02 15.42
CA LEU A 420 5.80 -5.91 14.44
C LEU A 420 5.33 -5.02 13.30
N ILE A 421 6.18 -4.07 12.91
CA ILE A 421 5.89 -3.06 11.88
C ILE A 421 6.99 -3.04 10.81
N ASP A 422 6.66 -2.52 9.64
CA ASP A 422 7.63 -2.08 8.64
C ASP A 422 8.11 -0.65 8.96
N SER A 423 9.33 -0.30 8.54
CA SER A 423 9.89 1.03 8.79
C SER A 423 9.41 2.12 7.83
N GLY A 424 8.67 1.77 6.76
CA GLY A 424 8.13 2.73 5.79
C GLY A 424 9.18 3.39 4.90
N ARG A 425 8.86 4.59 4.35
CA ARG A 425 9.66 5.20 3.28
C ARG A 425 10.34 6.55 3.58
N TYR A 426 9.79 7.38 4.40
CA TYR A 426 10.15 8.74 4.80
C TYR A 426 10.28 9.75 3.65
N THR A 427 11.24 9.59 2.70
CA THR A 427 11.54 10.61 1.67
C THR A 427 12.07 9.99 0.38
N TYR A 428 11.96 10.75 -0.72
CA TYR A 428 12.60 10.43 -2.01
C TYR A 428 13.88 11.22 -2.27
N VAL A 429 14.23 12.15 -1.39
CA VAL A 429 15.53 12.83 -1.46
C VAL A 429 16.66 11.81 -1.29
N ASP A 430 17.55 11.72 -2.27
CA ASP A 430 18.66 10.76 -2.22
C ASP A 430 19.58 11.06 -1.04
N GLY A 431 19.80 10.07 -0.20
CA GLY A 431 20.60 10.21 1.01
C GLY A 431 20.71 8.90 1.80
N SER A 432 21.45 8.97 2.91
CA SER A 432 21.69 7.81 3.77
C SER A 432 20.38 7.27 4.38
N LEU A 433 19.49 8.14 4.83
CA LEU A 433 18.23 7.76 5.46
C LEU A 433 17.27 7.06 4.47
N ARG A 434 17.16 7.58 3.23
CA ARG A 434 16.40 6.91 2.16
C ARG A 434 16.91 5.50 1.91
N ARG A 435 18.24 5.34 1.83
CA ARG A 435 18.86 4.03 1.60
C ARG A 435 18.70 3.11 2.80
N GLN A 436 18.80 3.65 4.03
CA GLN A 436 18.59 2.89 5.25
C GLN A 436 17.19 2.29 5.32
N LEU A 437 16.13 3.09 5.05
CA LEU A 437 14.74 2.61 5.10
C LEU A 437 14.40 1.61 3.98
N LYS A 438 15.16 1.58 2.88
CA LYS A 438 15.04 0.55 1.84
C LYS A 438 15.85 -0.72 2.14
N SER A 439 16.79 -0.66 3.09
CA SER A 439 17.73 -1.75 3.39
C SER A 439 17.03 -2.93 4.08
N SER A 440 17.65 -4.12 3.98
CA SER A 440 17.15 -5.33 4.66
C SER A 440 17.04 -5.13 6.17
N CYS A 441 17.98 -4.41 6.77
CA CYS A 441 17.97 -4.14 8.22
C CYS A 441 16.83 -3.23 8.69
N ALA A 442 16.08 -2.59 7.77
CA ALA A 442 14.89 -1.80 8.10
C ALA A 442 13.59 -2.63 8.11
N HIS A 443 13.69 -3.94 7.95
CA HIS A 443 12.55 -4.84 7.85
C HIS A 443 12.69 -6.02 8.81
N ASN A 444 11.59 -6.73 9.08
CA ASN A 444 11.57 -7.89 9.98
C ASN A 444 12.05 -9.15 9.24
N VAL A 445 13.32 -9.21 8.88
CA VAL A 445 13.90 -10.24 8.01
C VAL A 445 15.16 -10.87 8.61
N PRO A 446 15.58 -12.06 8.15
CA PRO A 446 16.92 -12.57 8.41
C PRO A 446 17.98 -11.82 7.59
N VAL A 447 19.13 -11.52 8.20
CA VAL A 447 20.26 -10.83 7.57
C VAL A 447 21.54 -11.64 7.78
N VAL A 448 22.40 -11.68 6.75
CA VAL A 448 23.70 -12.37 6.79
C VAL A 448 24.84 -11.34 6.76
N ASP A 449 25.78 -11.45 7.68
CA ASP A 449 26.99 -10.61 7.81
C ASP A 449 26.70 -9.10 7.85
N TRP A 450 25.48 -8.71 8.23
CA TRP A 450 24.97 -7.33 8.16
C TRP A 450 25.14 -6.71 6.76
N GLN A 451 25.09 -7.55 5.72
CA GLN A 451 25.25 -7.13 4.33
C GLN A 451 23.91 -7.10 3.61
N GLU A 452 23.80 -6.14 2.69
CA GLU A 452 22.66 -6.07 1.81
C GLU A 452 22.78 -7.09 0.67
N TYR A 453 21.70 -7.83 0.42
CA TYR A 453 21.63 -8.74 -0.74
C TYR A 453 21.29 -8.02 -2.06
N THR A 454 20.89 -6.75 -1.99
CA THR A 454 20.63 -5.86 -3.12
C THR A 454 21.21 -4.49 -2.77
N GLN A 455 21.92 -3.86 -3.67
CA GLN A 455 22.55 -2.56 -3.41
C GLN A 455 21.67 -1.43 -3.91
N CYS A 456 21.31 -0.49 -3.03
CA CYS A 456 20.69 0.78 -3.38
C CYS A 456 21.75 1.74 -3.89
N THR A 457 21.69 2.13 -5.17
CA THR A 457 22.67 3.02 -5.81
C THR A 457 22.17 4.45 -6.00
N GLY A 458 20.88 4.69 -5.71
CA GLY A 458 20.18 5.97 -5.72
C GLY A 458 18.79 5.77 -5.15
N SER A 459 17.96 6.80 -5.07
CA SER A 459 16.60 6.69 -4.53
C SER A 459 15.74 5.67 -5.29
N TRP A 460 16.00 5.47 -6.57
CA TRP A 460 15.24 4.61 -7.49
C TRP A 460 16.05 3.45 -8.06
N ASP A 461 17.39 3.54 -8.02
CA ASP A 461 18.26 2.61 -8.70
C ASP A 461 18.81 1.55 -7.76
N VAL A 462 18.77 0.30 -8.23
CA VAL A 462 19.27 -0.86 -7.49
C VAL A 462 20.13 -1.76 -8.37
N LYS A 463 21.13 -2.39 -7.77
CA LYS A 463 21.97 -3.42 -8.38
C LYS A 463 21.83 -4.74 -7.63
N GLY A 464 22.01 -5.86 -8.33
CA GLY A 464 21.96 -7.18 -7.73
C GLY A 464 20.53 -7.58 -7.33
N ARG A 465 19.56 -7.34 -8.21
CA ARG A 465 18.17 -7.79 -7.97
C ARG A 465 18.13 -9.30 -7.78
N THR A 466 17.39 -9.74 -6.76
CA THR A 466 17.21 -11.16 -6.47
C THR A 466 15.75 -11.54 -6.58
N ALA A 467 15.50 -12.79 -6.93
CA ALA A 467 14.17 -13.37 -7.01
C ALA A 467 13.82 -14.14 -5.72
N PRO A 468 12.54 -14.20 -5.34
CA PRO A 468 12.07 -15.19 -4.38
C PRO A 468 12.21 -16.60 -4.96
N ALA A 469 12.34 -17.59 -4.09
CA ALA A 469 12.42 -18.98 -4.46
C ALA A 469 11.79 -19.85 -3.35
N GLY A 470 11.34 -21.04 -3.68
CA GLY A 470 10.86 -22.01 -2.71
C GLY A 470 9.73 -21.51 -1.81
N GLN A 471 8.81 -20.73 -2.35
CA GLN A 471 7.58 -20.33 -1.67
C GLN A 471 6.67 -21.54 -1.51
N ASP A 472 6.14 -21.74 -0.31
CA ASP A 472 5.23 -22.83 0.02
C ASP A 472 4.31 -22.44 1.17
N TRP A 473 3.12 -23.02 1.23
CA TRP A 473 2.18 -22.80 2.30
C TRP A 473 1.20 -23.96 2.47
N SER A 474 0.68 -24.13 3.66
CA SER A 474 -0.43 -25.02 3.93
C SER A 474 -1.23 -24.59 5.15
N GLN A 475 -2.51 -24.97 5.18
CA GLN A 475 -3.37 -24.76 6.33
C GLN A 475 -4.08 -26.07 6.69
N LYS A 476 -3.99 -26.50 7.95
CA LYS A 476 -4.63 -27.73 8.47
C LYS A 476 -5.18 -27.48 9.88
N GLY A 477 -6.48 -27.38 9.97
CA GLY A 477 -7.16 -27.02 11.23
C GLY A 477 -6.67 -25.66 11.74
N PRO A 478 -6.20 -25.57 13.00
CA PRO A 478 -5.72 -24.29 13.56
C PRO A 478 -4.28 -23.94 13.13
N TYR A 479 -3.63 -24.76 12.33
CA TYR A 479 -2.23 -24.61 11.97
C TYR A 479 -2.08 -24.05 10.58
N THR A 480 -1.27 -22.99 10.45
CA THR A 480 -0.87 -22.41 9.17
C THR A 480 0.65 -22.48 9.03
N PHE A 481 1.12 -22.95 7.92
CA PHE A 481 2.53 -23.00 7.55
C PHE A 481 2.77 -22.06 6.38
N LEU A 482 3.82 -21.24 6.48
CA LEU A 482 4.30 -20.35 5.41
C LEU A 482 5.81 -20.56 5.24
N GLN A 483 6.29 -20.54 4.01
CA GLN A 483 7.71 -20.61 3.69
C GLN A 483 8.07 -19.62 2.59
N GLY A 484 9.23 -19.01 2.74
CA GLY A 484 9.88 -18.24 1.69
C GLY A 484 11.38 -18.47 1.67
N THR A 485 11.98 -18.30 0.51
CA THR A 485 13.43 -18.38 0.27
C THR A 485 13.79 -17.31 -0.74
N HIS A 486 14.99 -16.78 -0.68
CA HIS A 486 15.51 -15.92 -1.73
C HIS A 486 17.00 -16.20 -2.03
N LEU A 487 17.42 -15.82 -3.24
CA LEU A 487 18.76 -16.11 -3.75
C LEU A 487 19.77 -14.98 -3.49
N GLY A 488 19.41 -14.00 -2.67
CA GLY A 488 20.16 -12.76 -2.50
C GLY A 488 21.56 -12.95 -1.92
N TYR A 489 21.71 -13.88 -0.98
CA TYR A 489 23.00 -14.14 -0.33
C TYR A 489 23.82 -15.26 -1.01
N LEU A 490 23.40 -15.79 -2.16
CA LEU A 490 24.21 -16.76 -2.90
C LEU A 490 25.63 -16.26 -3.25
N PRO A 491 25.86 -14.97 -3.55
CA PRO A 491 27.23 -14.46 -3.73
C PRO A 491 28.11 -14.62 -2.49
N ALA A 492 27.53 -14.64 -1.29
CA ALA A 492 28.22 -14.95 -0.03
C ALA A 492 28.28 -16.44 0.28
N GLY A 493 27.76 -17.31 -0.61
CA GLY A 493 27.69 -18.75 -0.40
C GLY A 493 26.57 -19.21 0.54
N VAL A 494 25.57 -18.34 0.81
CA VAL A 494 24.49 -18.60 1.75
C VAL A 494 23.13 -18.60 1.04
N LEU A 495 22.32 -19.63 1.30
CA LEU A 495 20.89 -19.67 0.97
C LEU A 495 20.10 -19.44 2.24
N VAL A 496 19.18 -18.47 2.25
CA VAL A 496 18.36 -18.12 3.38
C VAL A 496 16.92 -18.57 3.13
N LYS A 497 16.32 -19.21 4.13
CA LYS A 497 14.93 -19.65 4.14
C LYS A 497 14.27 -19.28 5.46
N ARG A 498 13.06 -18.73 5.40
CA ARG A 498 12.20 -18.52 6.58
C ARG A 498 11.00 -19.45 6.49
N ARG A 499 10.70 -20.14 7.60
CA ARG A 499 9.46 -20.86 7.83
C ARG A 499 8.72 -20.19 8.98
N ILE A 500 7.42 -20.00 8.85
CA ILE A 500 6.55 -19.53 9.91
C ILE A 500 5.47 -20.58 10.14
N ILE A 501 5.37 -21.08 11.36
CA ILE A 501 4.34 -22.00 11.77
C ILE A 501 3.46 -21.30 12.77
N SER A 502 2.21 -21.00 12.38
CA SER A 502 1.23 -20.36 13.23
C SER A 502 0.31 -21.39 13.87
N ILE A 503 0.13 -21.30 15.17
CA ILE A 503 -0.84 -22.05 15.96
C ILE A 503 -1.95 -21.07 16.34
N GLY A 504 -3.10 -21.20 15.68
CA GLY A 504 -4.09 -20.12 15.66
C GLY A 504 -3.51 -18.86 15.04
N THR A 505 -3.78 -17.71 15.68
CA THR A 505 -3.36 -16.39 15.20
C THR A 505 -2.45 -15.63 16.17
N ARG A 506 -2.08 -16.26 17.29
CA ARG A 506 -1.31 -15.61 18.37
C ARG A 506 0.05 -16.24 18.67
N ILE A 507 0.29 -17.46 18.19
CA ILE A 507 1.57 -18.16 18.40
C ILE A 507 2.21 -18.42 17.06
N HIS A 508 3.43 -17.95 16.86
CA HIS A 508 4.16 -18.06 15.62
C HIS A 508 5.58 -18.57 15.91
N VAL A 509 5.91 -19.74 15.40
CA VAL A 509 7.29 -20.26 15.38
C VAL A 509 7.96 -19.75 14.11
N ILE A 510 8.93 -18.87 14.24
CA ILE A 510 9.72 -18.29 13.16
C ILE A 510 11.08 -18.99 13.12
N ALA A 511 11.31 -19.76 12.06
CA ALA A 511 12.54 -20.49 11.85
C ALA A 511 13.28 -19.92 10.63
N ASP A 512 14.42 -19.29 10.87
CA ASP A 512 15.33 -18.86 9.81
C ASP A 512 16.45 -19.87 9.65
N GLU A 513 16.54 -20.45 8.47
CA GLU A 513 17.48 -21.49 8.11
C GLU A 513 18.50 -20.93 7.12
N PHE A 514 19.78 -21.19 7.41
CA PHE A 514 20.89 -20.71 6.61
C PHE A 514 21.69 -21.93 6.11
N TYR A 515 21.67 -22.14 4.81
CA TYR A 515 22.35 -23.25 4.16
C TYR A 515 23.56 -22.75 3.36
N GLY A 516 24.63 -23.52 3.35
CA GLY A 516 25.86 -23.19 2.65
C GLY A 516 27.10 -23.66 3.37
N THR A 517 28.18 -22.93 3.23
CA THR A 517 29.48 -23.24 3.85
C THR A 517 30.11 -21.98 4.41
N GLY A 518 31.03 -22.14 5.35
CA GLY A 518 31.71 -21.03 6.00
C GLY A 518 31.13 -20.68 7.36
N THR A 519 31.67 -19.64 7.95
CA THR A 519 31.22 -19.05 9.21
C THR A 519 30.74 -17.65 8.94
N HIS A 520 29.52 -17.35 9.37
CA HIS A 520 28.84 -16.09 9.08
C HIS A 520 28.19 -15.52 10.34
N VAL A 521 27.99 -14.21 10.37
CA VAL A 521 27.13 -13.55 11.33
C VAL A 521 25.69 -13.63 10.81
N LEU A 522 24.84 -14.33 11.54
CA LEU A 522 23.43 -14.57 11.18
C LEU A 522 22.55 -13.81 12.15
N SER A 523 21.51 -13.16 11.64
CA SER A 523 20.61 -12.35 12.48
C SER A 523 19.15 -12.46 12.08
N GLN A 524 18.26 -12.25 13.07
CA GLN A 524 16.84 -11.97 12.93
C GLN A 524 16.60 -10.55 13.44
N VAL A 525 15.93 -9.73 12.64
CA VAL A 525 15.63 -8.33 12.99
C VAL A 525 14.13 -8.19 13.23
N PHE A 526 13.74 -7.47 14.29
CA PHE A 526 12.36 -7.24 14.69
C PHE A 526 12.14 -5.77 15.05
N HIS A 527 11.43 -5.03 14.18
CA HIS A 527 11.01 -3.64 14.42
C HIS A 527 9.67 -3.64 15.14
N LEU A 528 9.63 -2.99 16.28
CA LEU A 528 8.45 -2.99 17.14
C LEU A 528 7.74 -1.64 17.08
N ASN A 529 6.43 -1.65 17.31
CA ASN A 529 5.63 -0.45 17.26
C ASN A 529 6.09 0.56 18.35
N PRO A 530 6.41 1.83 17.99
CA PRO A 530 6.88 2.84 18.93
C PRO A 530 5.85 3.24 20.00
N ALA A 531 4.56 2.89 19.81
CA ALA A 531 3.53 3.13 20.82
C ALA A 531 3.70 2.28 22.09
N GLY A 532 4.47 1.19 22.04
CA GLY A 532 4.76 0.31 23.15
C GLY A 532 6.19 0.46 23.69
N SER A 533 6.54 -0.40 24.64
CA SER A 533 7.89 -0.49 25.22
C SER A 533 8.41 -1.92 25.17
N VAL A 534 9.73 -2.06 25.25
CA VAL A 534 10.40 -3.37 25.21
C VAL A 534 11.14 -3.65 26.51
N GLU A 535 10.88 -4.82 27.08
CA GLU A 535 11.64 -5.35 28.21
C GLU A 535 12.54 -6.49 27.73
N MET A 536 13.85 -6.37 27.96
CA MET A 536 14.85 -7.39 27.58
C MET A 536 15.13 -8.30 28.76
N ARG A 537 15.08 -9.62 28.57
CA ARG A 537 15.51 -10.67 29.50
C ARG A 537 16.49 -11.61 28.81
N GLU A 538 17.03 -12.60 29.48
CA GLU A 538 18.12 -13.47 28.99
C GLU A 538 17.80 -14.15 27.64
N ASP A 539 16.66 -14.82 27.54
CA ASP A 539 16.24 -15.58 26.34
C ASP A 539 14.86 -15.14 25.80
N VAL A 540 14.34 -14.01 26.27
CA VAL A 540 13.06 -13.48 25.82
C VAL A 540 13.07 -11.97 25.86
N PHE A 541 12.49 -11.32 24.87
CA PHE A 541 12.10 -9.94 24.97
C PHE A 541 10.56 -9.81 24.96
N LEU A 542 10.05 -8.86 25.72
CA LEU A 542 8.62 -8.62 25.85
C LEU A 542 8.30 -7.26 25.25
N TYR A 543 7.28 -7.23 24.40
CA TYR A 543 6.66 -5.99 23.94
C TYR A 543 5.43 -5.71 24.80
N HIS A 544 5.34 -4.51 25.34
CA HIS A 544 4.23 -4.01 26.14
C HIS A 544 3.51 -2.88 25.40
N GLY A 545 2.44 -3.23 24.71
CA GLY A 545 1.57 -2.29 24.01
C GLY A 545 0.37 -1.82 24.85
N ILE A 546 -0.51 -1.06 24.23
CA ILE A 546 -1.71 -0.48 24.88
C ILE A 546 -2.80 -1.54 25.05
N LYS A 547 -3.06 -2.35 24.02
CA LYS A 547 -4.10 -3.40 24.00
C LYS A 547 -3.50 -4.79 24.06
N ALA A 548 -2.29 -4.95 23.57
CA ALA A 548 -1.64 -6.23 23.39
C ALA A 548 -0.24 -6.25 23.97
N GLU A 549 0.17 -7.40 24.44
CA GLU A 549 1.55 -7.74 24.79
C GLU A 549 2.01 -8.91 23.93
N ALA A 550 3.31 -9.02 23.71
CA ALA A 550 3.89 -10.16 23.00
C ALA A 550 5.24 -10.55 23.62
N ALA A 551 5.47 -11.85 23.72
CA ALA A 551 6.74 -12.42 24.14
C ALA A 551 7.44 -13.07 22.95
N PHE A 552 8.71 -12.74 22.76
CA PHE A 552 9.55 -13.30 21.73
C PHE A 552 10.65 -14.11 22.37
N TYR A 553 10.50 -15.43 22.32
CA TYR A 553 11.42 -16.38 22.94
C TYR A 553 12.50 -16.79 21.95
N ARG A 554 13.75 -16.54 22.30
CA ARG A 554 14.89 -17.16 21.62
C ARG A 554 14.99 -18.62 22.05
N VAL A 555 14.80 -19.53 21.12
CA VAL A 555 14.87 -20.97 21.42
C VAL A 555 16.32 -21.43 21.40
N ALA A 556 16.95 -21.51 22.59
CA ALA A 556 18.33 -21.93 22.80
C ALA A 556 18.43 -23.37 23.39
N PRO A 557 19.60 -24.03 23.39
CA PRO A 557 20.85 -23.55 22.84
C PRO A 557 20.90 -23.66 21.32
N TRP A 558 21.47 -22.67 20.68
CA TRP A 558 21.84 -22.81 19.28
C TRP A 558 23.08 -23.68 19.17
N SER A 559 23.04 -24.73 18.38
CA SER A 559 24.20 -25.62 18.20
C SER A 559 25.41 -24.86 17.63
N GLY A 560 26.60 -25.12 18.16
CA GLY A 560 27.83 -24.58 17.62
C GLY A 560 28.62 -23.58 18.48
N GLY A 561 28.30 -23.43 19.78
CA GLY A 561 29.29 -22.93 20.78
C GLY A 561 29.51 -21.43 20.89
N GLY A 562 28.90 -20.57 20.09
CA GLY A 562 28.91 -19.11 20.24
C GLY A 562 27.61 -18.64 20.91
N GLY A 563 27.67 -17.99 22.09
CA GLY A 563 26.49 -17.40 22.72
C GLY A 563 25.87 -16.38 21.80
N GLY A 564 24.63 -16.62 21.33
CA GLY A 564 23.90 -15.60 20.56
C GLY A 564 23.58 -14.39 21.45
N LYS A 565 23.44 -13.22 20.83
CA LYS A 565 23.14 -11.97 21.51
C LYS A 565 21.75 -11.48 21.13
N MET A 566 21.13 -10.76 22.04
CA MET A 566 19.96 -9.93 21.78
C MET A 566 20.35 -8.49 22.09
N GLU A 567 20.14 -7.61 21.14
CA GLU A 567 20.46 -6.19 21.26
C GLU A 567 19.23 -5.36 20.93
N LEU A 568 18.97 -4.35 21.75
CA LEU A 568 17.88 -3.39 21.58
C LEU A 568 18.48 -2.06 21.17
N GLU A 569 17.97 -1.49 20.08
CA GLU A 569 18.33 -0.17 19.59
C GLU A 569 17.07 0.61 19.16
N GLU A 570 17.21 1.90 18.93
CA GLU A 570 16.18 2.71 18.30
C GLU A 570 16.53 2.93 16.84
N THR A 571 15.59 2.63 15.95
CA THR A 571 15.75 2.77 14.51
C THR A 571 14.72 3.72 13.91
N PRO A 572 15.03 4.42 12.80
CA PRO A 572 14.08 5.32 12.16
C PRO A 572 12.89 4.55 11.60
N VAL A 573 11.71 5.11 11.76
CA VAL A 573 10.44 4.68 11.16
C VAL A 573 9.69 5.88 10.62
N SER A 574 8.93 5.68 9.55
CA SER A 574 8.12 6.73 8.94
C SER A 574 6.76 6.16 8.55
N PHE A 575 5.72 6.60 9.25
CA PHE A 575 4.34 6.24 8.93
C PHE A 575 3.77 7.10 7.79
N HIS A 576 4.34 8.29 7.57
CA HIS A 576 3.94 9.20 6.50
C HIS A 576 5.15 9.92 5.91
N TYR A 577 5.07 10.25 4.64
CA TYR A 577 6.12 10.98 3.94
C TYR A 577 6.54 12.26 4.70
N ASN A 578 7.84 12.51 4.80
CA ASN A 578 8.44 13.62 5.56
C ASN A 578 8.18 13.63 7.08
N GLN A 579 7.64 12.57 7.65
CA GLN A 579 7.44 12.42 9.10
C GLN A 579 8.34 11.29 9.60
N LEU A 580 9.32 11.62 10.42
CA LEU A 580 10.29 10.68 10.96
C LEU A 580 10.07 10.49 12.46
N GLU A 581 9.98 9.24 12.87
CA GLU A 581 9.92 8.80 14.25
C GLU A 581 11.02 7.78 14.51
N TYR A 582 11.17 7.34 15.76
CA TYR A 582 12.07 6.25 16.13
C TYR A 582 11.30 5.17 16.86
N ALA A 583 11.64 3.93 16.55
CA ALA A 583 10.98 2.74 17.08
C ALA A 583 11.99 1.75 17.65
N PRO A 584 11.61 0.99 18.69
CA PRO A 584 12.46 -0.08 19.21
C PRO A 584 12.70 -1.14 18.11
N CYS A 585 13.95 -1.56 17.99
CA CYS A 585 14.37 -2.66 17.11
C CYS A 585 15.17 -3.66 17.94
N VAL A 586 14.76 -4.93 17.93
CA VAL A 586 15.50 -6.01 18.56
C VAL A 586 16.16 -6.87 17.51
N SER A 587 17.48 -7.00 17.61
CA SER A 587 18.30 -7.89 16.79
C SER A 587 18.74 -9.10 17.58
N LEU A 588 18.37 -10.28 17.11
CA LEU A 588 18.92 -11.55 17.58
C LEU A 588 20.01 -11.96 16.62
N TRP A 589 21.26 -12.15 17.09
CA TRP A 589 22.34 -12.51 16.17
C TRP A 589 23.40 -13.43 16.79
N ARG A 590 24.10 -14.15 15.95
CA ARG A 590 25.21 -15.04 16.32
C ARG A 590 26.19 -15.23 15.16
N GLU A 591 27.41 -15.55 15.51
CA GLU A 591 28.39 -16.11 14.57
C GLU A 591 28.28 -17.63 14.57
N SER A 592 28.11 -18.27 13.41
CA SER A 592 27.94 -19.70 13.29
C SER A 592 28.48 -20.26 11.98
N ALA A 593 28.99 -21.48 12.04
CA ALA A 593 29.20 -22.27 10.83
C ALA A 593 27.89 -22.71 10.23
N LEU A 594 27.84 -22.88 8.89
CA LEU A 594 26.67 -23.35 8.17
C LEU A 594 26.74 -24.87 7.89
N PRO A 595 25.59 -25.58 7.78
CA PRO A 595 24.23 -25.07 7.92
C PRO A 595 23.84 -24.78 9.37
N CYS A 596 22.88 -23.88 9.55
CA CYS A 596 22.44 -23.44 10.88
C CYS A 596 21.00 -22.90 10.80
N SER A 597 20.28 -22.98 11.92
CA SER A 597 18.97 -22.34 12.09
C SER A 597 18.92 -21.43 13.29
N MET A 598 17.98 -20.48 13.26
CA MET A 598 17.63 -19.60 14.37
C MET A 598 16.11 -19.68 14.58
N LEU A 599 15.68 -20.15 15.76
CA LEU A 599 14.27 -20.26 16.11
C LEU A 599 13.87 -19.18 17.08
N THR A 600 12.78 -18.48 16.76
CA THR A 600 12.09 -17.55 17.65
C THR A 600 10.62 -17.92 17.74
N VAL A 601 10.06 -17.94 18.95
CA VAL A 601 8.62 -18.09 19.15
C VAL A 601 8.05 -16.75 19.56
N ALA A 602 7.22 -16.15 18.70
CA ALA A 602 6.43 -14.97 18.98
C ALA A 602 5.06 -15.40 19.52
N ALA A 603 4.69 -14.96 20.71
CA ALA A 603 3.43 -15.33 21.33
C ALA A 603 2.72 -14.10 21.90
N GLY A 604 1.53 -13.78 21.34
CA GLY A 604 0.73 -12.63 21.70
C GLY A 604 -0.31 -12.94 22.78
N TYR A 605 -0.55 -11.98 23.66
CA TYR A 605 -1.57 -12.07 24.70
C TYR A 605 -2.15 -10.70 25.02
N GLU A 606 -3.26 -10.66 25.75
CA GLU A 606 -3.94 -9.41 26.08
C GLU A 606 -3.21 -8.67 27.24
N THR A 607 -3.11 -7.36 27.13
CA THR A 607 -2.48 -6.49 28.13
C THR A 607 -3.09 -6.75 29.52
N GLY A 608 -2.21 -6.91 30.51
CA GLY A 608 -2.58 -7.15 31.92
C GLY A 608 -3.01 -8.58 32.24
N SER A 609 -3.06 -9.51 31.28
CA SER A 609 -3.34 -10.92 31.55
C SER A 609 -2.12 -11.67 32.10
N GLY A 610 -0.92 -11.08 31.95
CA GLY A 610 0.35 -11.74 32.18
C GLY A 610 0.68 -12.76 31.11
N ASN A 611 1.96 -12.95 30.86
CA ASN A 611 2.41 -13.91 29.85
C ASN A 611 2.07 -15.34 30.25
N PRO A 612 1.15 -16.02 29.53
CA PRO A 612 0.73 -17.38 29.89
C PRO A 612 1.69 -18.45 29.33
N TYR A 613 2.63 -18.06 28.45
CA TYR A 613 3.40 -19.01 27.67
C TYR A 613 4.73 -19.38 28.31
N THR A 614 5.07 -20.66 28.17
CA THR A 614 6.41 -21.17 28.40
C THR A 614 6.87 -21.87 27.12
N VAL A 615 8.14 -21.65 26.77
CA VAL A 615 8.74 -22.21 25.56
C VAL A 615 10.01 -22.96 25.96
N SER A 616 10.16 -24.17 25.44
CA SER A 616 11.35 -24.99 25.70
C SER A 616 11.75 -25.78 24.46
N ARG A 617 13.04 -25.92 24.26
CA ARG A 617 13.58 -26.79 23.23
C ARG A 617 13.44 -28.25 23.66
N VAL A 618 13.17 -29.12 22.69
CA VAL A 618 13.05 -30.57 22.90
C VAL A 618 13.94 -31.30 21.92
N SER A 619 14.63 -32.34 22.37
CA SER A 619 15.48 -33.17 21.50
C SER A 619 14.66 -34.01 20.54
N VAL A 620 15.03 -34.01 19.28
CA VAL A 620 14.43 -34.83 18.23
C VAL A 620 15.15 -36.17 18.16
N THR A 621 14.38 -37.24 18.05
CA THR A 621 14.90 -38.60 17.97
C THR A 621 14.30 -39.39 16.79
N SER A 622 15.06 -40.32 16.26
CA SER A 622 14.54 -41.35 15.36
C SER A 622 14.11 -42.59 16.18
N PRO A 623 12.84 -42.98 16.18
CA PRO A 623 12.39 -44.18 16.90
C PRO A 623 12.91 -45.47 16.27
N VAL A 624 13.36 -45.42 15.02
CA VAL A 624 13.89 -46.62 14.31
C VAL A 624 15.32 -46.93 14.75
N THR A 625 16.14 -45.90 14.89
CA THR A 625 17.57 -46.05 15.24
C THR A 625 17.87 -45.75 16.71
N GLY A 626 16.95 -45.12 17.43
CA GLY A 626 17.15 -44.62 18.77
C GLY A 626 18.10 -43.42 18.82
N ARG A 627 18.54 -42.90 17.68
CA ARG A 627 19.51 -41.77 17.57
C ARG A 627 18.84 -40.47 17.90
N CYS A 628 19.49 -39.67 18.72
CA CYS A 628 19.17 -38.25 18.85
C CYS A 628 19.73 -37.50 17.64
N LEU A 629 18.88 -36.73 16.97
CA LEU A 629 19.25 -35.96 15.79
C LEU A 629 19.96 -34.69 16.23
N LYS A 630 20.90 -34.22 15.43
CA LYS A 630 21.54 -32.92 15.63
C LYS A 630 20.62 -31.81 15.17
N ASP A 631 20.90 -30.60 15.64
CA ASP A 631 20.12 -29.40 15.27
C ASP A 631 20.13 -29.08 13.77
N GLU A 632 21.27 -29.38 13.10
CA GLU A 632 21.35 -29.23 11.65
C GLU A 632 20.47 -30.24 10.89
N GLU A 633 20.05 -31.32 11.56
CA GLU A 633 19.19 -32.36 11.00
C GLU A 633 17.71 -32.10 11.29
N ALA A 634 17.40 -31.82 12.57
CA ALA A 634 16.02 -31.51 13.00
C ALA A 634 15.97 -30.80 14.35
N GLU A 635 14.97 -29.99 14.55
CA GLU A 635 14.71 -29.25 15.79
C GLU A 635 13.26 -29.41 16.23
N ALA A 636 13.02 -29.32 17.53
CA ALA A 636 11.68 -29.29 18.09
C ALA A 636 11.55 -28.27 19.21
N VAL A 637 10.39 -27.65 19.26
CA VAL A 637 10.02 -26.69 20.30
C VAL A 637 8.68 -27.09 20.93
N ARG A 638 8.63 -27.06 22.25
CA ARG A 638 7.40 -27.17 23.03
C ARG A 638 6.95 -25.80 23.46
N ILE A 639 5.65 -25.51 23.27
CA ILE A 639 4.99 -24.30 23.68
C ILE A 639 3.81 -24.68 24.56
N GLN A 640 3.67 -24.06 25.72
CA GLN A 640 2.58 -24.35 26.67
C GLN A 640 1.94 -23.06 27.17
N ASP A 641 0.61 -23.06 27.33
CA ASP A 641 -0.17 -21.91 27.86
C ASP A 641 -0.91 -22.26 29.18
N GLY A 642 -0.52 -23.34 29.81
CA GLY A 642 -1.17 -23.84 31.06
C GLY A 642 -2.40 -24.72 30.79
N LYS A 643 -2.99 -24.71 29.59
CA LYS A 643 -4.11 -25.55 29.18
C LYS A 643 -3.72 -26.50 28.04
N HIS A 644 -2.93 -26.03 27.13
CA HIS A 644 -2.47 -26.75 25.94
C HIS A 644 -0.95 -26.87 25.98
N SER A 645 -0.47 -27.91 25.32
CA SER A 645 0.94 -28.13 25.07
C SER A 645 1.10 -28.53 23.59
N TRP A 646 1.78 -27.69 22.84
CA TRP A 646 2.06 -27.94 21.44
C TRP A 646 3.52 -28.33 21.26
N LEU A 647 3.74 -29.35 20.42
CA LEU A 647 5.05 -29.74 19.96
C LEU A 647 5.16 -29.44 18.46
N VAL A 648 6.12 -28.58 18.09
CA VAL A 648 6.43 -28.26 16.70
C VAL A 648 7.76 -28.90 16.37
N VAL A 649 7.82 -29.72 15.31
CA VAL A 649 9.02 -30.40 14.82
C VAL A 649 9.35 -29.89 13.40
N LEU A 650 10.59 -29.47 13.24
CA LEU A 650 11.17 -28.98 11.99
C LEU A 650 12.25 -29.95 11.55
N ASN A 651 12.06 -30.59 10.39
CA ASN A 651 13.08 -31.40 9.77
C ASN A 651 13.77 -30.61 8.66
N HIS A 652 15.08 -30.49 8.76
CA HIS A 652 15.93 -29.75 7.81
C HIS A 652 16.47 -30.65 6.69
N LEU A 653 16.37 -31.96 6.87
CA LEU A 653 16.80 -32.98 5.89
C LEU A 653 15.69 -33.27 4.88
N GLU A 654 16.07 -33.79 3.72
CA GLU A 654 15.12 -34.39 2.80
C GLU A 654 14.63 -35.75 3.35
N THR A 655 13.37 -35.78 3.73
CA THR A 655 12.75 -37.01 4.26
C THR A 655 12.51 -38.09 3.22
N GLY A 656 12.55 -37.74 1.93
CA GLY A 656 12.19 -38.65 0.85
C GLY A 656 13.21 -39.78 0.58
N ALA A 657 14.48 -39.58 0.90
CA ALA A 657 15.55 -40.54 0.60
C ALA A 657 15.63 -41.66 1.61
N ASP A 658 15.33 -41.42 2.90
CA ASP A 658 15.58 -42.36 3.97
C ASP A 658 14.32 -42.84 4.70
N GLY A 659 13.14 -42.28 4.40
CA GLY A 659 11.85 -42.65 5.02
C GLY A 659 11.86 -42.65 6.54
N GLU A 660 12.68 -41.74 7.12
CA GLU A 660 12.96 -41.78 8.54
C GLU A 660 11.81 -41.13 9.34
N TYR A 661 11.25 -41.88 10.23
CA TYR A 661 10.36 -41.35 11.28
C TYR A 661 11.17 -40.54 12.27
N ILE A 662 10.77 -39.32 12.52
CA ILE A 662 11.37 -38.46 13.54
C ILE A 662 10.33 -37.83 14.43
N GLY A 663 10.74 -37.39 15.60
CA GLY A 663 9.86 -36.70 16.52
C GLY A 663 10.52 -36.51 17.88
N ALA A 664 9.70 -36.14 18.85
CA ALA A 664 10.14 -35.88 20.20
C ALA A 664 9.11 -36.43 21.19
N GLU A 665 9.59 -36.84 22.38
CA GLU A 665 8.77 -37.22 23.54
C GLU A 665 7.66 -38.23 23.25
N GLY A 666 7.97 -39.23 22.42
CA GLY A 666 7.03 -40.26 22.07
C GLY A 666 6.02 -39.92 20.97
N ARG A 667 6.12 -38.72 20.38
CA ARG A 667 5.32 -38.28 19.25
C ARG A 667 6.18 -38.27 17.99
N TYR A 668 5.80 -39.11 17.02
CA TYR A 668 6.60 -39.34 15.82
C TYR A 668 5.76 -39.19 14.55
N GLY A 669 6.39 -38.71 13.50
CA GLY A 669 5.78 -38.53 12.20
C GLY A 669 6.80 -38.57 11.07
N LEU A 670 6.29 -38.49 9.84
CA LEU A 670 7.07 -38.36 8.62
C LEU A 670 6.67 -37.06 7.94
N GLY A 671 7.57 -36.10 7.87
CA GLY A 671 7.33 -34.80 7.26
C GLY A 671 8.43 -33.79 7.58
N ARG A 672 8.46 -32.69 6.84
CA ARG A 672 9.42 -31.57 7.05
C ARG A 672 8.97 -30.61 8.16
N VAL A 673 7.65 -30.38 8.26
CA VAL A 673 7.06 -29.55 9.31
C VAL A 673 5.87 -30.30 9.89
N MET A 674 5.93 -30.52 11.19
CA MET A 674 4.91 -31.26 11.91
C MET A 674 4.52 -30.56 13.21
N VAL A 675 3.24 -30.60 13.54
CA VAL A 675 2.71 -30.03 14.79
C VAL A 675 1.83 -31.07 15.48
N CYS A 676 1.91 -31.15 16.79
CA CYS A 676 1.04 -31.97 17.62
C CYS A 676 0.51 -31.13 18.79
N ASP A 677 -0.80 -31.14 19.03
CA ASP A 677 -1.38 -30.73 20.33
C ASP A 677 -1.38 -31.96 21.24
N GLU A 678 -0.68 -31.88 22.34
CA GLU A 678 -0.57 -32.99 23.29
C GLU A 678 -1.89 -33.28 24.03
N ALA A 679 -2.84 -32.36 24.02
CA ALA A 679 -4.20 -32.58 24.51
C ALA A 679 -5.01 -33.48 23.56
N ASP A 680 -4.58 -33.64 22.30
CA ASP A 680 -5.20 -34.57 21.37
C ASP A 680 -4.88 -36.00 21.77
N ARG A 681 -5.92 -36.79 22.13
CA ARG A 681 -5.80 -38.14 22.66
C ARG A 681 -5.15 -39.14 21.68
N ASP A 682 -5.27 -38.86 20.37
CA ASP A 682 -4.70 -39.71 19.32
C ASP A 682 -3.18 -39.51 19.15
N GLY A 683 -2.62 -38.44 19.69
CA GLY A 683 -1.19 -38.13 19.68
C GLY A 683 -0.56 -38.08 18.30
N ARG A 684 -1.35 -37.82 17.28
CA ARG A 684 -0.89 -37.79 15.87
C ARG A 684 -0.23 -36.46 15.56
N MET A 685 0.88 -36.55 14.83
CA MET A 685 1.51 -35.40 14.24
C MET A 685 0.69 -34.91 13.02
N THR A 686 0.29 -33.66 13.00
CA THR A 686 -0.24 -33.02 11.82
C THR A 686 0.93 -32.58 10.94
N VAL A 687 1.06 -33.16 9.75
CA VAL A 687 2.12 -32.82 8.80
C VAL A 687 1.66 -31.59 8.00
N LEU A 688 2.39 -30.49 8.13
CA LEU A 688 2.12 -29.24 7.40
C LEU A 688 2.93 -29.16 6.10
N GLN A 689 4.15 -29.70 6.09
CA GLN A 689 5.01 -29.84 4.92
C GLN A 689 5.58 -31.29 4.84
N TRP A 690 5.50 -31.87 3.65
CA TRP A 690 6.06 -33.18 3.33
C TRP A 690 7.51 -33.10 2.86
#